data_11b9ab72dd1e7df759e2481a769cf513
#
_entry.id   11b9ab72dd1e7df759e2481a769cf513
#
_cell.length_a   1.000
_cell.length_b   1.000
_cell.length_c   1.000
_cell.angle_alpha   90.00
_cell.angle_beta   90.00
_cell.angle_gamma   90.00
#
_symmetry.space_group_name_H-M   'P 1'
#
loop_
_entity.id
_entity.type
_entity.pdbx_description
1 polymer ?
#
loop_
_entity_poly.entity_id
_entity_poly.type
_entity_poly.pdbx_seq_one_letter_code
_entity_poly.pdbx_strand_id
1 'polypeptide(L)'
;MSEELIQLSPKSLGRYLYYRVGSSTLSQLKKNKVIKTKVNADIATKKPDGLVVLAGGDVKAVIEYKQPSELRTNALIDKAINQEIEVAKSLCKLLIVTCGSKTIWINALNGARIYDESGHELKKLFDVRFIEDGSLTNEQQLEFEKLIDKIDYSLTEENNTISVPEVLDPSQLARTLWQKIWVNTGKEPERCLYNVVELFVFKFLSDVGVLKKHLNFTSVYNLLQTESSSEALKHYANTCRKEIRELFPKGDDGTTVINGTIFVNEKGEPNTAQASLFGEVLKDLQEYDNKFGSFKYIRKEFKTRLYESFLRQNAGVRSLGQYFTPRNVVKAIVSMSDASRLKKGARVCDPFCGVGGFLLELIAENKNIWNEFEPINGVINPDIDIVGYDKGSDEKEDERTIILAKANMLIYFSDLLVKYHTPAYLKAFSEGAFNKVFHLLRSNLGTFGKVDDKPYDLILTNPPYVTSGSSSLKRSLDEEGLSNYYTSGGRGTESLAMEWIVKNLKVDGQAIVVVPDGLLNQEPMLTYLKTHCFIEAVVSLPTRTFYSTPKKTYIVSLRKKSNITDQQVNPVFTYVVGDIGETRDAKRWATDKNDLDEMYNMFNQFKSSPSYFVSNSEKCKVIEFSEFVEKTNWLIERFWSTNERISLGIDAEVKELTQDEFLEKAHLLSSMLDGFISQFSDNDKSQHIKNTRIINLGDDNVFKFVTLKTGWTKEIYQKKDIDSKEGIPVYTASESIVAYVKEKNDKLITVATSDKIFSFASNGDGSAGKNFVIHNTDFYVSNDRTVIKIIDENISLDYILFCLRNMKSEYGFDFSFKATPNNVKNVALEIPVDENDDFDLARQNLISQRFYFFQNFKEKVSTQFEDIQNSILPVEEFMKK
;
A
#
# COMPACT_ATOMS: atom_id res chain seq x y z
N MET A 1 43.69 12.98 -26.48
CA MET A 1 43.21 12.08 -25.41
C MET A 1 43.90 10.75 -25.60
N SER A 2 44.46 10.16 -24.56
CA SER A 2 45.16 8.88 -24.67
C SER A 2 44.15 7.80 -25.06
N GLU A 3 44.57 6.74 -25.70
CA GLU A 3 43.74 5.59 -26.10
C GLU A 3 42.97 4.99 -24.92
N GLU A 4 43.55 5.01 -23.71
CA GLU A 4 42.94 4.65 -22.44
C GLU A 4 41.72 5.51 -22.08
N LEU A 5 41.76 6.80 -22.32
CA LEU A 5 40.63 7.73 -22.02
C LEU A 5 39.47 7.54 -23.02
N ILE A 6 39.75 7.17 -24.27
CA ILE A 6 38.72 6.87 -25.28
C ILE A 6 38.04 5.52 -24.94
N GLN A 7 38.82 4.54 -24.49
CA GLN A 7 38.30 3.20 -24.11
C GLN A 7 37.41 3.25 -22.86
N LEU A 8 37.63 4.19 -21.95
CA LEU A 8 36.83 4.34 -20.72
C LEU A 8 35.62 5.28 -20.90
N SER A 9 35.40 5.85 -22.09
CA SER A 9 34.22 6.69 -22.36
C SER A 9 32.97 5.86 -22.47
N PRO A 10 32.05 5.92 -21.50
CA PRO A 10 30.86 5.07 -21.51
C PRO A 10 29.84 5.54 -22.54
N LYS A 11 29.03 4.58 -23.05
CA LYS A 11 27.85 4.82 -23.88
C LYS A 11 26.59 4.53 -23.11
N SER A 12 25.57 5.32 -23.34
CA SER A 12 24.29 5.17 -22.63
C SER A 12 23.48 3.97 -23.14
N LEU A 13 22.95 3.19 -22.20
CA LEU A 13 21.90 2.17 -22.39
C LEU A 13 20.75 2.45 -21.42
N GLY A 14 20.09 3.59 -21.56
CA GLY A 14 19.16 4.10 -20.57
C GLY A 14 19.88 4.53 -19.30
N ARG A 15 19.52 3.94 -18.15
CA ARG A 15 20.21 4.19 -16.86
C ARG A 15 21.54 3.44 -16.72
N TYR A 16 21.82 2.47 -17.60
CA TYR A 16 23.06 1.74 -17.63
C TYR A 16 24.09 2.41 -18.53
N LEU A 17 25.35 2.11 -18.25
CA LEU A 17 26.48 2.55 -19.03
C LEU A 17 27.20 1.33 -19.60
N TYR A 18 27.38 1.30 -20.90
CA TYR A 18 28.23 0.34 -21.56
C TYR A 18 29.67 0.85 -21.61
N TYR A 19 30.60 0.05 -21.13
CA TYR A 19 32.03 0.29 -21.23
C TYR A 19 32.67 -0.75 -22.13
N ARG A 20 33.36 -0.31 -23.16
CA ARG A 20 34.32 -1.17 -23.88
C ARG A 20 35.57 -1.23 -23.04
N VAL A 21 35.98 -2.43 -22.60
CA VAL A 21 37.06 -2.60 -21.64
C VAL A 21 38.42 -2.59 -22.31
N GLY A 22 38.56 -3.20 -23.47
CA GLY A 22 39.76 -3.19 -24.29
C GLY A 22 41.00 -3.73 -23.57
N SER A 23 42.02 -2.90 -23.35
CA SER A 23 43.25 -3.29 -22.72
C SER A 23 43.26 -3.20 -21.18
N SER A 24 42.20 -2.64 -20.57
CA SER A 24 42.12 -2.44 -19.13
C SER A 24 41.81 -3.72 -18.39
N THR A 25 42.48 -3.99 -17.27
CA THR A 25 42.14 -5.10 -16.37
C THR A 25 41.04 -4.73 -15.41
N LEU A 26 40.32 -5.73 -14.87
CA LEU A 26 39.31 -5.51 -13.84
C LEU A 26 39.84 -4.77 -12.61
N SER A 27 41.10 -5.03 -12.23
CA SER A 27 41.79 -4.31 -11.15
C SER A 27 41.94 -2.83 -11.47
N GLN A 28 42.35 -2.48 -12.71
CA GLN A 28 42.46 -1.09 -13.16
C GLN A 28 41.09 -0.39 -13.20
N LEU A 29 40.05 -1.06 -13.70
CA LEU A 29 38.67 -0.53 -13.70
C LEU A 29 38.16 -0.26 -12.28
N LYS A 30 38.49 -1.12 -11.32
CA LYS A 30 38.19 -0.90 -9.90
C LYS A 30 38.97 0.26 -9.31
N LYS A 31 40.28 0.33 -9.59
CA LYS A 31 41.16 1.46 -9.15
C LYS A 31 40.62 2.80 -9.69
N ASN A 32 40.14 2.81 -10.92
CA ASN A 32 39.60 4.00 -11.59
C ASN A 32 38.10 4.25 -11.24
N LYS A 33 37.55 3.52 -10.27
CA LYS A 33 36.18 3.65 -9.80
C LYS A 33 35.08 3.43 -10.88
N VAL A 34 35.42 2.79 -11.98
CA VAL A 34 34.45 2.39 -13.03
C VAL A 34 33.53 1.30 -12.48
N ILE A 35 34.09 0.35 -11.72
CA ILE A 35 33.35 -0.70 -11.04
C ILE A 35 33.61 -0.62 -9.52
N LYS A 36 32.56 -0.90 -8.74
CA LYS A 36 32.62 -1.01 -7.27
C LYS A 36 32.53 -2.45 -6.79
N THR A 37 32.01 -3.33 -7.61
CA THR A 37 31.92 -4.77 -7.32
C THR A 37 33.26 -5.31 -6.84
N LYS A 38 33.25 -6.21 -5.86
CA LYS A 38 34.44 -6.85 -5.34
C LYS A 38 35.10 -7.66 -6.46
N VAL A 39 36.34 -7.39 -6.78
CA VAL A 39 37.13 -8.12 -7.75
C VAL A 39 38.09 -9.06 -6.98
N ASN A 40 37.91 -10.36 -7.15
CA ASN A 40 38.76 -11.36 -6.52
C ASN A 40 40.14 -11.44 -7.23
N ALA A 41 41.16 -11.93 -6.55
CA ALA A 41 42.51 -12.01 -7.09
C ALA A 41 42.61 -12.81 -8.39
N ASP A 42 41.84 -13.88 -8.51
CA ASP A 42 41.83 -14.79 -9.65
C ASP A 42 41.33 -14.16 -10.96
N ILE A 43 40.50 -13.12 -10.87
CA ILE A 43 39.97 -12.41 -12.03
C ILE A 43 40.56 -10.99 -12.19
N ALA A 44 41.39 -10.54 -11.26
CA ALA A 44 41.91 -9.16 -11.21
C ALA A 44 42.62 -8.72 -12.49
N THR A 45 43.30 -9.65 -13.16
CA THR A 45 44.05 -9.41 -14.38
C THR A 45 43.21 -9.68 -15.66
N LYS A 46 42.00 -10.18 -15.53
CA LYS A 46 41.12 -10.45 -16.68
C LYS A 46 40.67 -9.17 -17.35
N LYS A 47 40.38 -9.29 -18.65
CA LYS A 47 39.99 -8.19 -19.54
C LYS A 47 38.77 -8.61 -20.37
N PRO A 48 37.56 -8.55 -19.82
CA PRO A 48 36.36 -8.81 -20.63
C PRO A 48 36.24 -7.79 -21.76
N ASP A 49 35.62 -8.13 -22.86
CA ASP A 49 35.48 -7.22 -24.01
C ASP A 49 34.61 -5.99 -23.67
N GLY A 50 33.56 -6.19 -22.85
CA GLY A 50 32.73 -5.10 -22.43
C GLY A 50 32.00 -5.37 -21.09
N LEU A 51 31.52 -4.29 -20.48
CA LEU A 51 30.72 -4.32 -19.26
C LEU A 51 29.50 -3.43 -19.40
N VAL A 52 28.37 -3.89 -18.89
CA VAL A 52 27.22 -3.03 -18.61
C VAL A 52 27.19 -2.76 -17.11
N VAL A 53 27.24 -1.49 -16.75
CA VAL A 53 27.42 -1.03 -15.38
C VAL A 53 26.32 -0.04 -15.03
N LEU A 54 25.69 -0.22 -13.87
CA LEU A 54 24.86 0.84 -13.30
C LEU A 54 25.75 2.04 -12.95
N ALA A 55 25.25 3.25 -13.11
CA ALA A 55 26.04 4.47 -12.86
C ALA A 55 26.65 4.54 -11.44
N GLY A 56 26.17 3.73 -10.48
CA GLY A 56 26.78 3.51 -9.16
C GLY A 56 28.02 2.63 -9.13
N GLY A 57 28.41 2.02 -10.25
CA GLY A 57 29.58 1.14 -10.37
C GLY A 57 29.29 -0.36 -10.21
N ASP A 58 28.02 -0.76 -10.08
CA ASP A 58 27.62 -2.17 -10.00
C ASP A 58 27.55 -2.77 -11.41
N VAL A 59 28.27 -3.85 -11.63
CA VAL A 59 28.27 -4.57 -12.90
C VAL A 59 26.98 -5.37 -13.02
N LYS A 60 26.28 -5.22 -14.15
CA LYS A 60 25.01 -5.90 -14.46
C LYS A 60 25.15 -6.94 -15.56
N ALA A 61 26.09 -6.74 -16.48
CA ALA A 61 26.43 -7.75 -17.47
C ALA A 61 27.91 -7.70 -17.82
N VAL A 62 28.47 -8.86 -18.13
CA VAL A 62 29.74 -9.04 -18.80
C VAL A 62 29.45 -9.36 -20.26
N ILE A 63 30.23 -8.77 -21.17
CA ILE A 63 30.07 -8.97 -22.62
C ILE A 63 31.33 -9.59 -23.17
N GLU A 64 31.14 -10.64 -23.94
CA GLU A 64 32.16 -11.30 -24.74
C GLU A 64 31.79 -11.17 -26.21
N TYR A 65 32.66 -10.54 -27.01
CA TYR A 65 32.46 -10.36 -28.45
C TYR A 65 33.27 -11.38 -29.24
N LYS A 66 32.66 -12.07 -30.17
CA LYS A 66 33.25 -13.10 -31.03
C LYS A 66 33.01 -12.80 -32.50
N GLN A 67 33.91 -13.34 -33.35
CA GLN A 67 33.64 -13.32 -34.77
C GLN A 67 32.49 -14.30 -35.11
N PRO A 68 31.71 -14.04 -36.17
CA PRO A 68 30.61 -14.92 -36.57
C PRO A 68 31.03 -16.39 -36.80
N SER A 69 32.25 -16.63 -37.20
CA SER A 69 32.82 -17.98 -37.37
C SER A 69 32.99 -18.73 -36.05
N GLU A 70 33.20 -18.03 -34.97
CA GLU A 70 33.42 -18.60 -33.63
C GLU A 70 32.10 -18.96 -32.92
N LEU A 71 30.93 -18.55 -33.42
CA LEU A 71 29.62 -18.87 -32.90
C LEU A 71 28.78 -19.77 -33.80
N ARG A 72 29.40 -20.50 -34.78
CA ARG A 72 28.70 -21.36 -35.73
C ARG A 72 28.20 -22.66 -35.16
N THR A 73 28.91 -23.27 -34.20
CA THR A 73 28.55 -24.56 -33.61
C THR A 73 28.38 -24.44 -32.09
N ASN A 74 27.59 -25.33 -31.50
CA ASN A 74 27.41 -25.32 -30.04
C ASN A 74 28.74 -25.51 -29.28
N ALA A 75 29.65 -26.32 -29.76
CA ALA A 75 30.97 -26.53 -29.13
C ALA A 75 31.83 -25.23 -29.12
N LEU A 76 31.74 -24.40 -30.17
CA LEU A 76 32.41 -23.11 -30.22
C LEU A 76 31.72 -22.08 -29.29
N ILE A 77 30.40 -22.14 -29.21
CA ILE A 77 29.60 -21.31 -28.28
C ILE A 77 29.97 -21.66 -26.85
N ASP A 78 29.98 -22.94 -26.50
CA ASP A 78 30.33 -23.40 -25.13
C ASP A 78 31.76 -22.99 -24.77
N LYS A 79 32.66 -23.03 -25.71
CA LYS A 79 34.03 -22.52 -25.53
C LYS A 79 34.04 -21.01 -25.23
N ALA A 80 33.27 -20.21 -25.95
CA ALA A 80 33.17 -18.78 -25.73
C ALA A 80 32.57 -18.47 -24.37
N ILE A 81 31.52 -19.22 -23.95
CA ILE A 81 30.90 -19.08 -22.65
C ILE A 81 31.94 -19.39 -21.55
N ASN A 82 32.63 -20.54 -21.64
CA ASN A 82 33.59 -20.98 -20.66
C ASN A 82 34.79 -20.03 -20.48
N GLN A 83 35.09 -19.17 -21.45
CA GLN A 83 36.16 -18.19 -21.34
C GLN A 83 35.85 -17.08 -20.31
N GLU A 84 34.57 -16.64 -20.24
CA GLU A 84 34.19 -15.46 -19.44
C GLU A 84 33.20 -15.77 -18.34
N ILE A 85 32.70 -17.01 -18.22
CA ILE A 85 31.66 -17.38 -17.24
C ILE A 85 32.11 -17.14 -15.79
N GLU A 86 33.37 -17.45 -15.45
CA GLU A 86 33.93 -17.22 -14.11
C GLU A 86 34.05 -15.74 -13.77
N VAL A 87 34.40 -14.93 -14.78
CA VAL A 87 34.43 -13.47 -14.62
C VAL A 87 33.02 -12.92 -14.40
N ALA A 88 32.08 -13.34 -15.23
CA ALA A 88 30.69 -12.93 -15.11
C ALA A 88 30.07 -13.35 -13.77
N LYS A 89 30.26 -14.61 -13.36
CA LYS A 89 29.77 -15.13 -12.08
C LYS A 89 30.29 -14.37 -10.86
N SER A 90 31.52 -13.89 -10.95
CA SER A 90 32.15 -13.10 -9.88
C SER A 90 31.64 -11.67 -9.81
N LEU A 91 31.14 -11.09 -10.90
CA LEU A 91 30.78 -9.69 -11.01
C LEU A 91 29.27 -9.45 -11.05
N CYS A 92 28.50 -10.35 -11.69
CA CYS A 92 27.08 -10.16 -11.97
C CYS A 92 26.35 -11.46 -12.26
N LYS A 93 25.05 -11.38 -12.63
CA LYS A 93 24.22 -12.54 -13.00
C LYS A 93 24.16 -12.81 -14.50
N LEU A 94 24.68 -11.92 -15.35
CA LEU A 94 24.43 -11.95 -16.78
C LEU A 94 25.75 -11.95 -17.57
N LEU A 95 25.92 -12.96 -18.45
CA LEU A 95 26.92 -12.99 -19.49
C LEU A 95 26.22 -12.89 -20.86
N ILE A 96 26.68 -11.96 -21.71
CA ILE A 96 26.22 -11.77 -23.08
C ILE A 96 27.35 -12.14 -24.02
N VAL A 97 27.17 -13.21 -24.82
CA VAL A 97 28.09 -13.58 -25.88
C VAL A 97 27.50 -13.18 -27.22
N THR A 98 28.16 -12.30 -27.94
CA THR A 98 27.59 -11.73 -29.16
C THR A 98 28.63 -11.63 -30.30
N CYS A 99 28.13 -11.72 -31.55
CA CYS A 99 28.90 -11.41 -32.78
C CYS A 99 28.21 -10.33 -33.63
N GLY A 100 27.27 -9.60 -33.04
CA GLY A 100 26.47 -8.58 -33.68
C GLY A 100 25.25 -9.11 -34.47
N SER A 101 25.39 -10.21 -35.20
CA SER A 101 24.29 -10.87 -35.91
C SER A 101 23.61 -12.00 -35.12
N LYS A 102 24.25 -12.45 -34.02
CA LYS A 102 23.74 -13.47 -33.12
C LYS A 102 24.13 -13.10 -31.69
N THR A 103 23.20 -13.17 -30.76
CA THR A 103 23.45 -12.94 -29.34
C THR A 103 22.97 -14.13 -28.54
N ILE A 104 23.74 -14.48 -27.52
CA ILE A 104 23.47 -15.57 -26.61
C ILE A 104 23.47 -15.01 -25.20
N TRP A 105 22.37 -15.18 -24.52
CA TRP A 105 22.11 -14.69 -23.17
C TRP A 105 22.30 -15.84 -22.17
N ILE A 106 23.21 -15.69 -21.24
CA ILE A 106 23.63 -16.74 -20.31
C ILE A 106 23.42 -16.26 -18.86
N ASN A 107 22.78 -17.09 -18.07
CA ASN A 107 22.76 -16.95 -16.62
C ASN A 107 24.16 -17.26 -16.07
N ALA A 108 24.88 -16.26 -15.62
CA ALA A 108 26.25 -16.42 -15.16
C ALA A 108 26.34 -17.25 -13.86
N LEU A 109 25.26 -17.37 -13.10
CA LEU A 109 25.24 -18.12 -11.83
C LEU A 109 25.35 -19.64 -12.06
N ASN A 110 24.78 -20.16 -13.15
CA ASN A 110 24.74 -21.60 -13.44
C ASN A 110 25.21 -21.98 -14.86
N GLY A 111 25.57 -21.02 -15.72
CA GLY A 111 26.05 -21.25 -17.09
C GLY A 111 24.96 -21.61 -18.12
N ALA A 112 23.69 -21.62 -17.75
CA ALA A 112 22.60 -22.01 -18.63
C ALA A 112 22.10 -20.86 -19.51
N ARG A 113 21.42 -21.21 -20.62
CA ARG A 113 20.72 -20.25 -21.49
C ARG A 113 19.59 -19.57 -20.75
N ILE A 114 19.30 -18.33 -21.12
CA ILE A 114 18.16 -17.58 -20.60
C ILE A 114 16.96 -17.77 -21.53
N TYR A 115 15.79 -17.97 -20.94
CA TYR A 115 14.52 -18.15 -21.63
C TYR A 115 13.61 -16.94 -21.38
N ASP A 116 12.80 -16.60 -22.40
CA ASP A 116 11.79 -15.55 -22.28
C ASP A 116 10.57 -16.00 -21.45
N GLU A 117 9.63 -15.09 -21.24
CA GLU A 117 8.41 -15.35 -20.45
C GLU A 117 7.54 -16.49 -21.01
N SER A 118 7.71 -16.84 -22.29
CA SER A 118 7.01 -17.95 -22.98
C SER A 118 7.78 -19.27 -22.94
N GLY A 119 8.95 -19.30 -22.32
CA GLY A 119 9.80 -20.48 -22.24
C GLY A 119 10.65 -20.74 -23.48
N HIS A 120 10.76 -19.79 -24.41
CA HIS A 120 11.66 -19.88 -25.54
C HIS A 120 13.02 -19.27 -25.23
N GLU A 121 14.10 -19.80 -25.83
CA GLU A 121 15.42 -19.20 -25.68
C GLU A 121 15.42 -17.71 -26.10
N LEU A 122 15.98 -16.84 -25.26
CA LEU A 122 16.03 -15.42 -25.51
C LEU A 122 16.92 -15.08 -26.71
N LYS A 123 16.35 -14.55 -27.80
CA LYS A 123 17.01 -14.28 -29.07
C LYS A 123 17.17 -12.80 -29.39
N LYS A 124 16.95 -11.90 -28.41
CA LYS A 124 17.14 -10.47 -28.64
C LYS A 124 18.57 -10.18 -29.05
N LEU A 125 18.76 -9.47 -30.13
CA LEU A 125 20.09 -9.07 -30.59
C LEU A 125 20.67 -7.95 -29.72
N PHE A 126 21.91 -8.12 -29.29
CA PHE A 126 22.71 -7.12 -28.61
C PHE A 126 23.92 -6.80 -29.48
N ASP A 127 23.81 -5.75 -30.30
CA ASP A 127 24.88 -5.37 -31.20
C ASP A 127 25.68 -4.22 -30.64
N VAL A 128 26.90 -4.55 -30.22
CA VAL A 128 27.85 -3.62 -29.58
C VAL A 128 28.17 -2.45 -30.50
N ARG A 129 28.13 -2.64 -31.82
CA ARG A 129 28.48 -1.59 -32.80
C ARG A 129 27.50 -0.43 -32.78
N PHE A 130 26.20 -0.70 -32.68
CA PHE A 130 25.16 0.35 -32.54
C PHE A 130 25.24 1.07 -31.21
N ILE A 131 25.79 0.43 -30.19
CA ILE A 131 26.04 1.07 -28.89
C ILE A 131 27.25 1.99 -28.99
N GLU A 132 28.33 1.51 -29.60
CA GLU A 132 29.61 2.23 -29.70
C GLU A 132 29.53 3.45 -30.60
N ASP A 133 28.84 3.36 -31.72
CA ASP A 133 28.65 4.48 -32.67
C ASP A 133 27.58 5.49 -32.21
N GLY A 134 26.79 5.13 -31.14
CA GLY A 134 25.76 5.99 -30.60
C GLY A 134 24.49 6.07 -31.43
N SER A 135 24.29 5.12 -32.36
CA SER A 135 23.12 5.07 -33.26
C SER A 135 21.86 4.51 -32.63
N LEU A 136 21.93 3.97 -31.40
CA LEU A 136 20.75 3.50 -30.67
C LEU A 136 19.79 4.67 -30.37
N THR A 137 18.55 4.49 -30.79
CA THR A 137 17.47 5.43 -30.41
C THR A 137 17.19 5.38 -28.90
N ASN A 138 16.59 6.42 -28.38
CA ASN A 138 16.17 6.44 -26.96
C ASN A 138 15.21 5.27 -26.62
N GLU A 139 14.36 4.88 -27.57
CA GLU A 139 13.44 3.75 -27.40
C GLU A 139 14.20 2.41 -27.30
N GLN A 140 15.18 2.20 -28.16
CA GLN A 140 16.03 0.99 -28.11
C GLN A 140 16.87 0.94 -26.84
N GLN A 141 17.43 2.07 -26.39
CA GLN A 141 18.14 2.14 -25.10
C GLN A 141 17.23 1.76 -23.93
N LEU A 142 16.00 2.25 -23.93
CA LEU A 142 15.00 1.94 -22.93
C LEU A 142 14.58 0.46 -22.97
N GLU A 143 14.50 -0.12 -24.17
CA GLU A 143 14.17 -1.54 -24.35
C GLU A 143 15.27 -2.44 -23.77
N PHE A 144 16.54 -2.13 -24.00
CA PHE A 144 17.65 -2.85 -23.39
C PHE A 144 17.70 -2.68 -21.87
N GLU A 145 17.45 -1.48 -21.39
CA GLU A 145 17.37 -1.25 -19.94
C GLU A 145 16.30 -2.14 -19.30
N LYS A 146 15.08 -2.17 -19.86
CA LYS A 146 13.99 -3.01 -19.37
C LYS A 146 14.35 -4.50 -19.41
N LEU A 147 15.06 -4.94 -20.45
CA LEU A 147 15.46 -6.33 -20.57
C LEU A 147 16.51 -6.71 -19.52
N ILE A 148 17.52 -5.87 -19.31
CA ILE A 148 18.56 -6.10 -18.31
C ILE A 148 17.93 -6.12 -16.90
N ASP A 149 16.99 -5.21 -16.61
CA ASP A 149 16.26 -5.19 -15.33
C ASP A 149 15.47 -6.48 -15.09
N LYS A 150 14.72 -6.94 -16.11
CA LYS A 150 13.97 -8.19 -16.02
C LYS A 150 14.89 -9.39 -15.79
N ILE A 151 16.01 -9.43 -16.47
CA ILE A 151 17.02 -10.49 -16.34
C ILE A 151 17.64 -10.48 -14.93
N ASP A 152 18.10 -9.32 -14.47
CA ASP A 152 18.73 -9.18 -13.13
C ASP A 152 17.76 -9.55 -11.99
N TYR A 153 16.47 -9.22 -12.16
CA TYR A 153 15.41 -9.60 -11.23
C TYR A 153 15.13 -11.10 -11.23
N SER A 154 15.05 -11.72 -12.42
CA SER A 154 14.52 -13.07 -12.57
C SER A 154 15.53 -14.16 -12.32
N LEU A 155 16.82 -13.92 -12.62
CA LEU A 155 17.83 -14.96 -12.58
C LEU A 155 18.25 -15.33 -11.16
N THR A 156 18.26 -16.63 -10.91
CA THR A 156 18.83 -17.26 -9.71
C THR A 156 19.68 -18.46 -10.16
N GLU A 157 20.36 -19.14 -9.23
CA GLU A 157 21.08 -20.39 -9.55
C GLU A 157 20.14 -21.48 -10.10
N GLU A 158 18.86 -21.42 -9.78
CA GLU A 158 17.83 -22.41 -10.13
C GLU A 158 16.90 -21.94 -11.25
N ASN A 159 16.80 -20.62 -11.52
CA ASN A 159 15.89 -20.07 -12.51
C ASN A 159 16.60 -19.37 -13.66
N ASN A 160 16.31 -19.81 -14.88
CA ASN A 160 16.82 -19.25 -16.14
C ASN A 160 15.74 -18.58 -16.99
N THR A 161 14.51 -18.49 -16.51
CA THR A 161 13.39 -17.91 -17.26
C THR A 161 13.13 -16.49 -16.78
N ILE A 162 13.01 -15.56 -17.70
CA ILE A 162 12.61 -14.18 -17.40
C ILE A 162 11.17 -14.20 -16.90
N SER A 163 10.95 -13.61 -15.76
CA SER A 163 9.61 -13.37 -15.22
C SER A 163 9.32 -11.87 -15.23
N VAL A 164 8.05 -11.52 -15.35
CA VAL A 164 7.65 -10.14 -15.12
C VAL A 164 7.90 -9.83 -13.64
N PRO A 165 8.62 -8.76 -13.28
CA PRO A 165 8.79 -8.38 -11.90
C PRO A 165 7.43 -8.29 -11.23
N GLU A 166 7.24 -8.99 -10.11
CA GLU A 166 6.09 -8.78 -9.28
C GLU A 166 6.04 -7.30 -8.87
N VAL A 167 4.86 -6.80 -8.84
CA VAL A 167 4.47 -5.42 -8.63
C VAL A 167 5.31 -4.72 -7.55
N LEU A 168 6.10 -3.74 -7.94
CA LEU A 168 6.84 -2.87 -7.04
C LEU A 168 5.90 -2.00 -6.21
N ASP A 169 5.80 -2.28 -4.92
CA ASP A 169 5.07 -1.46 -3.95
C ASP A 169 6.06 -0.62 -3.11
N PRO A 170 6.21 0.68 -3.40
CA PRO A 170 7.13 1.55 -2.68
C PRO A 170 6.57 2.05 -1.34
N SER A 171 5.39 1.62 -0.91
CA SER A 171 4.73 2.12 0.30
C SER A 171 5.56 1.88 1.56
N GLN A 172 6.26 0.75 1.64
CA GLN A 172 7.14 0.46 2.78
C GLN A 172 8.37 1.37 2.79
N LEU A 173 9.01 1.60 1.64
CA LEU A 173 10.12 2.54 1.52
C LEU A 173 9.70 3.94 1.96
N ALA A 174 8.60 4.40 1.45
CA ALA A 174 8.06 5.71 1.76
C ALA A 174 7.81 5.90 3.27
N ARG A 175 7.27 4.88 3.93
CA ARG A 175 7.07 4.85 5.38
C ARG A 175 8.40 4.91 6.13
N THR A 176 9.38 4.12 5.71
CA THR A 176 10.72 4.09 6.31
C THR A 176 11.39 5.47 6.20
N LEU A 177 11.33 6.11 5.02
CA LEU A 177 11.90 7.43 4.82
C LEU A 177 11.22 8.49 5.69
N TRP A 178 9.89 8.47 5.74
CA TRP A 178 9.12 9.39 6.57
C TRP A 178 9.47 9.24 8.06
N GLN A 179 9.50 8.00 8.58
CA GLN A 179 9.89 7.72 9.96
C GLN A 179 11.33 8.17 10.26
N LYS A 180 12.25 7.88 9.33
CA LYS A 180 13.66 8.29 9.46
C LYS A 180 13.78 9.83 9.55
N ILE A 181 13.10 10.56 8.68
CA ILE A 181 13.09 12.02 8.70
C ILE A 181 12.47 12.56 9.99
N TRP A 182 11.32 12.01 10.39
CA TRP A 182 10.61 12.45 11.59
C TRP A 182 11.42 12.23 12.86
N VAL A 183 11.94 11.03 13.07
CA VAL A 183 12.75 10.68 14.27
C VAL A 183 14.01 11.55 14.37
N ASN A 184 14.69 11.78 13.23
CA ASN A 184 15.94 12.54 13.25
C ASN A 184 15.74 14.06 13.34
N THR A 185 14.60 14.59 12.93
CA THR A 185 14.39 16.05 12.88
C THR A 185 13.44 16.57 13.95
N GLY A 186 12.55 15.73 14.48
CA GLY A 186 11.49 16.15 15.41
C GLY A 186 10.52 17.17 14.81
N LYS A 187 10.49 17.33 13.47
CA LYS A 187 9.60 18.27 12.80
C LYS A 187 8.20 17.72 12.71
N GLU A 188 7.22 18.61 12.47
CA GLU A 188 5.83 18.23 12.30
C GLU A 188 5.71 17.13 11.21
N PRO A 189 4.80 16.16 11.41
CA PRO A 189 4.57 15.05 10.46
C PRO A 189 4.34 15.50 9.01
N GLU A 190 3.68 16.63 8.82
CA GLU A 190 3.37 17.23 7.53
C GLU A 190 4.62 17.71 6.80
N ARG A 191 5.54 18.36 7.51
CA ARG A 191 6.80 18.81 6.92
C ARG A 191 7.68 17.64 6.50
N CYS A 192 7.65 16.55 7.27
CA CYS A 192 8.32 15.31 6.90
C CYS A 192 7.72 14.72 5.62
N LEU A 193 6.38 14.72 5.50
CA LEU A 193 5.67 14.24 4.31
C LEU A 193 6.07 15.01 3.04
N TYR A 194 6.09 16.34 3.08
CA TYR A 194 6.46 17.15 1.92
C TYR A 194 7.87 16.82 1.41
N ASN A 195 8.82 16.57 2.32
CA ASN A 195 10.18 16.21 1.93
C ASN A 195 10.24 14.81 1.30
N VAL A 196 9.48 13.85 1.81
CA VAL A 196 9.40 12.52 1.20
C VAL A 196 8.77 12.61 -0.19
N VAL A 197 7.64 13.31 -0.34
CA VAL A 197 6.97 13.50 -1.65
C VAL A 197 7.92 14.15 -2.65
N GLU A 198 8.60 15.21 -2.26
CA GLU A 198 9.56 15.91 -3.11
C GLU A 198 10.70 14.99 -3.57
N LEU A 199 11.28 14.17 -2.67
CA LEU A 199 12.35 13.24 -3.02
C LEU A 199 11.85 12.07 -3.89
N PHE A 200 10.61 11.63 -3.69
CA PHE A 200 9.98 10.65 -4.57
C PHE A 200 9.73 11.20 -5.97
N VAL A 201 9.24 12.44 -6.08
CA VAL A 201 9.09 13.13 -7.38
C VAL A 201 10.45 13.28 -8.07
N PHE A 202 11.49 13.71 -7.34
CA PHE A 202 12.83 13.81 -7.86
C PHE A 202 13.36 12.47 -8.40
N LYS A 203 13.27 11.41 -7.59
CA LYS A 203 13.69 10.05 -8.00
C LYS A 203 12.87 9.56 -9.20
N PHE A 204 11.55 9.75 -9.17
CA PHE A 204 10.66 9.35 -10.25
C PHE A 204 10.99 10.07 -11.57
N LEU A 205 11.10 11.40 -11.57
CA LEU A 205 11.45 12.17 -12.77
C LEU A 205 12.83 11.82 -13.32
N SER A 206 13.76 11.46 -12.43
CA SER A 206 15.06 10.94 -12.80
C SER A 206 14.95 9.58 -13.51
N ASP A 207 14.18 8.66 -12.94
CA ASP A 207 14.03 7.28 -13.44
C ASP A 207 13.27 7.20 -14.76
N VAL A 208 12.30 8.08 -14.99
CA VAL A 208 11.60 8.17 -16.28
C VAL A 208 12.38 8.96 -17.34
N GLY A 209 13.56 9.49 -17.00
CA GLY A 209 14.47 10.15 -17.94
C GLY A 209 14.13 11.62 -18.23
N VAL A 210 13.26 12.25 -17.46
CA VAL A 210 12.98 13.69 -17.52
C VAL A 210 14.21 14.49 -17.08
N LEU A 211 14.81 14.12 -15.95
CA LEU A 211 16.03 14.72 -15.44
C LEU A 211 17.24 13.97 -16.00
N LYS A 212 18.08 14.68 -16.79
CA LYS A 212 19.21 14.09 -17.52
C LYS A 212 20.56 14.53 -16.97
N LYS A 213 21.59 13.74 -17.22
CA LYS A 213 22.99 14.04 -16.91
C LYS A 213 23.14 14.40 -15.42
N HIS A 214 23.73 15.57 -15.16
CA HIS A 214 24.02 16.08 -13.80
C HIS A 214 22.76 16.44 -12.99
N LEU A 215 21.57 16.42 -13.60
CA LEU A 215 20.30 16.74 -12.94
C LEU A 215 19.62 15.53 -12.30
N ASN A 216 20.07 14.32 -12.62
CA ASN A 216 19.38 13.10 -12.21
C ASN A 216 19.81 12.59 -10.83
N PHE A 217 19.05 11.67 -10.28
CA PHE A 217 19.30 11.03 -8.98
C PHE A 217 20.68 10.39 -8.91
N THR A 218 21.09 9.70 -9.97
CA THR A 218 22.38 9.02 -10.04
C THR A 218 23.55 9.99 -9.87
N SER A 219 23.47 11.19 -10.45
CA SER A 219 24.52 12.21 -10.31
C SER A 219 24.64 12.71 -8.87
N VAL A 220 23.51 12.95 -8.20
CA VAL A 220 23.47 13.34 -6.78
C VAL A 220 24.01 12.22 -5.90
N TYR A 221 23.65 10.98 -6.19
CA TYR A 221 24.12 9.82 -5.45
C TYR A 221 25.64 9.59 -5.65
N ASN A 222 26.14 9.80 -6.85
CA ASN A 222 27.59 9.73 -7.11
C ASN A 222 28.39 10.78 -6.32
N LEU A 223 27.89 12.03 -6.23
CA LEU A 223 28.50 13.05 -5.38
C LEU A 223 28.53 12.64 -3.90
N LEU A 224 27.47 11.99 -3.41
CA LEU A 224 27.44 11.41 -2.07
C LEU A 224 28.56 10.38 -1.86
N GLN A 225 28.87 9.58 -2.89
CA GLN A 225 29.90 8.53 -2.80
C GLN A 225 31.31 9.04 -3.00
N THR A 226 31.50 10.04 -3.86
CA THR A 226 32.82 10.52 -4.26
C THR A 226 33.31 11.71 -3.43
N GLU A 227 32.38 12.51 -2.92
CA GLU A 227 32.71 13.74 -2.17
C GLU A 227 32.11 13.70 -0.77
N SER A 228 30.87 14.20 -0.58
CA SER A 228 30.22 14.23 0.74
C SER A 228 28.70 14.38 0.63
N SER A 229 28.00 14.09 1.73
CA SER A 229 26.58 14.36 1.86
C SER A 229 26.23 15.85 1.71
N SER A 230 27.16 16.74 2.12
CA SER A 230 26.98 18.19 1.98
C SER A 230 27.00 18.63 0.53
N GLU A 231 27.94 18.13 -0.26
CA GLU A 231 28.02 18.46 -1.68
C GLU A 231 26.88 17.86 -2.49
N ALA A 232 26.47 16.64 -2.17
CA ALA A 232 25.26 16.03 -2.74
C ALA A 232 24.00 16.87 -2.47
N LEU A 233 23.82 17.35 -1.22
CA LEU A 233 22.70 18.20 -0.85
C LEU A 233 22.74 19.56 -1.53
N LYS A 234 23.91 20.20 -1.60
CA LYS A 234 24.09 21.48 -2.32
C LYS A 234 23.76 21.34 -3.80
N HIS A 235 24.22 20.27 -4.43
CA HIS A 235 23.93 19.99 -5.84
C HIS A 235 22.43 19.75 -6.06
N TYR A 236 21.80 18.94 -5.21
CA TYR A 236 20.36 18.75 -5.24
C TYR A 236 19.60 20.07 -5.13
N ALA A 237 19.88 20.86 -4.09
CA ALA A 237 19.18 22.11 -3.80
C ALA A 237 19.33 23.17 -4.89
N ASN A 238 20.58 23.39 -5.33
CA ASN A 238 20.90 24.51 -6.22
C ASN A 238 20.74 24.18 -7.71
N THR A 239 20.69 22.89 -8.06
CA THR A 239 20.68 22.46 -9.46
C THR A 239 19.43 21.63 -9.75
N CYS A 240 19.30 20.41 -9.20
CA CYS A 240 18.22 19.49 -9.54
C CYS A 240 16.85 20.04 -9.13
N ARG A 241 16.73 20.50 -7.87
CA ARG A 241 15.47 21.05 -7.33
C ARG A 241 15.02 22.30 -8.06
N LYS A 242 15.98 23.15 -8.46
CA LYS A 242 15.69 24.34 -9.22
C LYS A 242 15.14 24.01 -10.61
N GLU A 243 15.75 23.05 -11.30
CA GLU A 243 15.27 22.57 -12.59
C GLU A 243 13.85 22.01 -12.50
N ILE A 244 13.54 21.19 -11.48
CA ILE A 244 12.18 20.66 -11.31
C ILE A 244 11.18 21.79 -11.09
N ARG A 245 11.54 22.85 -10.36
CA ARG A 245 10.68 24.03 -10.18
C ARG A 245 10.47 24.82 -11.46
N GLU A 246 11.44 24.84 -12.34
CA GLU A 246 11.32 25.49 -13.65
C GLU A 246 10.45 24.67 -14.61
N LEU A 247 10.55 23.33 -14.56
CA LEU A 247 9.73 22.43 -15.34
C LEU A 247 8.26 22.35 -14.84
N PHE A 248 8.08 22.43 -13.52
CA PHE A 248 6.77 22.35 -12.85
C PHE A 248 6.61 23.55 -11.89
N PRO A 249 6.37 24.73 -12.42
CA PRO A 249 6.22 25.94 -11.61
C PRO A 249 4.97 25.85 -10.70
N LYS A 250 4.90 26.75 -9.74
CA LYS A 250 3.72 26.91 -8.89
C LYS A 250 2.48 27.18 -9.74
N GLY A 251 1.37 26.55 -9.37
CA GLY A 251 0.07 26.88 -9.93
C GLY A 251 -0.44 28.24 -9.44
N ASP A 252 -1.54 28.70 -10.06
CA ASP A 252 -2.22 29.96 -9.65
C ASP A 252 -2.74 29.91 -8.21
N ASP A 253 -3.01 28.69 -7.69
CA ASP A 253 -3.37 28.41 -6.30
C ASP A 253 -2.16 28.45 -5.34
N GLY A 254 -0.95 28.66 -5.86
CA GLY A 254 0.30 28.74 -5.11
C GLY A 254 0.90 27.37 -4.74
N THR A 255 0.24 26.26 -5.09
CA THR A 255 0.72 24.90 -4.75
C THR A 255 1.83 24.41 -5.68
N THR A 256 2.73 23.61 -5.16
CA THR A 256 3.84 22.96 -5.89
C THR A 256 4.19 21.61 -5.29
N VAL A 257 4.64 20.65 -6.11
CA VAL A 257 5.17 19.37 -5.66
C VAL A 257 6.55 19.48 -5.01
N ILE A 258 7.21 20.63 -5.14
CA ILE A 258 8.52 20.94 -4.58
C ILE A 258 8.34 21.87 -3.37
N ASN A 259 7.89 21.27 -2.26
CA ASN A 259 7.50 22.00 -1.05
C ASN A 259 8.21 21.56 0.23
N GLY A 260 9.24 20.72 0.14
CA GLY A 260 10.04 20.27 1.29
C GLY A 260 10.87 21.42 1.88
N THR A 261 10.87 21.56 3.22
CA THR A 261 11.59 22.61 3.94
C THR A 261 12.60 22.09 4.95
N ILE A 262 12.83 20.77 5.01
CA ILE A 262 13.80 20.16 5.92
C ILE A 262 15.21 20.16 5.33
N PHE A 263 15.37 19.65 4.11
CA PHE A 263 16.66 19.60 3.41
C PHE A 263 17.04 20.90 2.73
N VAL A 264 16.01 21.66 2.31
CA VAL A 264 16.18 22.98 1.70
C VAL A 264 15.26 23.94 2.43
N ASN A 265 15.78 25.07 2.87
CA ASN A 265 14.99 26.06 3.61
C ASN A 265 13.99 26.79 2.70
N GLU A 266 13.14 27.63 3.28
CA GLU A 266 12.11 28.40 2.54
C GLU A 266 12.71 29.36 1.50
N LYS A 267 13.95 29.82 1.69
CA LYS A 267 14.68 30.66 0.73
C LYS A 267 15.27 29.86 -0.45
N GLY A 268 15.17 28.53 -0.40
CA GLY A 268 15.74 27.65 -1.43
C GLY A 268 17.20 27.28 -1.19
N GLU A 269 17.78 27.60 -0.03
CA GLU A 269 19.17 27.30 0.30
C GLU A 269 19.28 25.92 0.96
N PRO A 270 20.37 25.16 0.70
CA PRO A 270 20.60 23.85 1.30
C PRO A 270 20.80 23.94 2.81
N ASN A 271 20.06 23.14 3.56
CA ASN A 271 20.20 23.00 5.01
C ASN A 271 21.32 22.00 5.32
N THR A 272 22.55 22.46 5.36
CA THR A 272 23.71 21.61 5.55
C THR A 272 23.74 20.84 6.87
N ALA A 273 23.00 21.30 7.89
CA ALA A 273 22.84 20.57 9.15
C ALA A 273 22.09 19.23 8.95
N GLN A 274 21.30 19.12 7.90
CA GLN A 274 20.56 17.90 7.55
C GLN A 274 21.26 17.08 6.45
N ALA A 275 22.50 17.41 6.07
CA ALA A 275 23.19 16.75 4.97
C ALA A 275 23.42 15.24 5.21
N SER A 276 23.77 14.85 6.44
CA SER A 276 23.94 13.43 6.78
C SER A 276 22.64 12.64 6.59
N LEU A 277 21.52 13.15 7.10
CA LEU A 277 20.18 12.55 6.95
C LEU A 277 19.78 12.47 5.48
N PHE A 278 20.04 13.53 4.69
CA PHE A 278 19.80 13.51 3.25
C PHE A 278 20.58 12.38 2.56
N GLY A 279 21.86 12.21 2.91
CA GLY A 279 22.70 11.13 2.39
C GLY A 279 22.17 9.73 2.74
N GLU A 280 21.64 9.54 3.95
CA GLU A 280 21.02 8.29 4.36
C GLU A 280 19.72 7.99 3.56
N VAL A 281 18.89 9.02 3.36
CA VAL A 281 17.66 8.88 2.54
C VAL A 281 18.01 8.51 1.09
N LEU A 282 19.05 9.10 0.50
CA LEU A 282 19.51 8.73 -0.83
C LEU A 282 20.00 7.27 -0.90
N LYS A 283 20.67 6.79 0.16
CA LYS A 283 21.10 5.38 0.24
C LYS A 283 19.91 4.43 0.30
N ASP A 284 18.92 4.73 1.11
CA ASP A 284 17.70 3.91 1.20
C ASP A 284 16.97 3.83 -0.17
N LEU A 285 16.88 4.96 -0.88
CA LEU A 285 16.32 5.02 -2.23
C LEU A 285 17.14 4.17 -3.23
N GLN A 286 18.46 4.20 -3.13
CA GLN A 286 19.34 3.40 -3.97
C GLN A 286 19.29 1.90 -3.63
N GLU A 287 19.22 1.56 -2.34
CA GLU A 287 19.06 0.17 -1.90
C GLU A 287 17.74 -0.42 -2.39
N TYR A 288 16.68 0.37 -2.35
CA TYR A 288 15.40 -0.03 -2.90
C TYR A 288 15.49 -0.26 -4.40
N ASP A 289 16.14 0.64 -5.14
CA ASP A 289 16.37 0.54 -6.58
C ASP A 289 17.15 -0.73 -6.93
N ASN A 290 18.18 -1.04 -6.15
CA ASN A 290 18.99 -2.25 -6.33
C ASN A 290 18.21 -3.55 -6.05
N LYS A 291 17.26 -3.52 -5.13
CA LYS A 291 16.50 -4.69 -4.69
C LYS A 291 15.24 -4.92 -5.51
N PHE A 292 14.53 -3.86 -5.86
CA PHE A 292 13.20 -3.91 -6.46
C PHE A 292 13.11 -3.22 -7.83
N GLY A 293 14.17 -2.55 -8.27
CA GLY A 293 14.25 -1.84 -9.53
C GLY A 293 13.72 -0.40 -9.49
N SER A 294 13.70 0.21 -10.67
CA SER A 294 13.44 1.64 -10.88
C SER A 294 11.97 2.01 -10.67
N PHE A 295 11.70 3.20 -10.14
CA PHE A 295 10.35 3.75 -9.93
C PHE A 295 9.51 3.86 -11.21
N LYS A 296 10.11 3.85 -12.38
CA LYS A 296 9.35 3.83 -13.63
C LYS A 296 8.52 2.54 -13.82
N TYR A 297 8.88 1.45 -13.13
CA TYR A 297 8.14 0.19 -13.14
C TYR A 297 7.04 0.09 -12.09
N ILE A 298 6.88 1.12 -11.26
CA ILE A 298 5.78 1.19 -10.30
C ILE A 298 4.47 1.19 -11.09
N ARG A 299 3.64 0.17 -10.88
CA ARG A 299 2.32 0.08 -11.51
C ARG A 299 1.40 1.19 -11.03
N LYS A 300 0.46 1.60 -11.87
CA LYS A 300 -0.55 2.63 -11.56
C LYS A 300 -1.27 2.33 -10.23
N GLU A 301 -1.53 1.05 -9.92
CA GLU A 301 -2.20 0.59 -8.70
C GLU A 301 -1.46 0.95 -7.41
N PHE A 302 -0.12 0.96 -7.43
CA PHE A 302 0.70 1.25 -6.26
C PHE A 302 1.04 2.73 -6.12
N LYS A 303 0.97 3.45 -7.21
CA LYS A 303 1.29 4.87 -7.27
C LYS A 303 0.34 5.70 -6.39
N THR A 304 -0.94 5.40 -6.40
CA THR A 304 -1.92 6.02 -5.50
C THR A 304 -1.82 5.53 -4.06
N ARG A 305 -1.56 4.24 -3.84
CA ARG A 305 -1.37 3.67 -2.49
C ARG A 305 -0.19 4.29 -1.74
N LEU A 306 0.86 4.66 -2.46
CA LEU A 306 2.01 5.32 -1.87
C LEU A 306 1.59 6.54 -1.05
N TYR A 307 0.85 7.44 -1.66
CA TYR A 307 0.43 8.69 -1.03
C TYR A 307 -0.73 8.51 -0.05
N GLU A 308 -1.65 7.59 -0.31
CA GLU A 308 -2.69 7.21 0.64
C GLU A 308 -2.10 6.65 1.94
N SER A 309 -1.02 5.86 1.86
CA SER A 309 -0.38 5.28 3.05
C SER A 309 0.20 6.36 3.99
N PHE A 310 0.67 7.47 3.47
CA PHE A 310 1.15 8.61 4.24
C PHE A 310 0.05 9.36 4.97
N LEU A 311 -1.06 9.60 4.29
CA LEU A 311 -2.19 10.30 4.87
C LEU A 311 -2.90 9.49 5.95
N ARG A 312 -2.87 8.15 5.84
CA ARG A 312 -3.49 7.23 6.81
C ARG A 312 -2.78 7.20 8.18
N GLN A 313 -1.49 7.49 8.24
CA GLN A 313 -0.69 7.36 9.47
C GLN A 313 -0.76 8.56 10.40
N ASN A 314 -1.20 9.71 9.92
CA ASN A 314 -1.29 10.91 10.72
C ASN A 314 -2.60 10.94 11.52
N ALA A 315 -2.50 10.87 12.85
CA ALA A 315 -3.65 10.95 13.76
C ALA A 315 -4.49 12.23 13.58
N GLY A 316 -3.87 13.32 13.10
CA GLY A 316 -4.55 14.60 12.77
C GLY A 316 -5.51 14.51 11.58
N VAL A 317 -5.27 13.60 10.62
CA VAL A 317 -6.15 13.42 9.44
C VAL A 317 -7.50 12.80 9.81
N ARG A 318 -7.58 12.05 10.92
CA ARG A 318 -8.86 11.51 11.42
C ARG A 318 -9.84 12.61 11.84
N SER A 319 -9.36 13.78 12.22
CA SER A 319 -10.21 14.89 12.65
C SER A 319 -10.88 15.65 11.49
N LEU A 320 -10.37 15.51 10.25
CA LEU A 320 -10.85 16.27 9.08
C LEU A 320 -11.95 15.56 8.26
N GLY A 321 -12.38 14.36 8.64
CA GLY A 321 -13.42 13.60 7.94
C GLY A 321 -13.08 13.24 6.49
N GLN A 322 -11.80 13.24 6.12
CA GLN A 322 -11.35 12.86 4.79
C GLN A 322 -11.28 11.33 4.69
N TYR A 323 -12.08 10.77 3.80
CA TYR A 323 -12.13 9.34 3.52
C TYR A 323 -11.60 9.06 2.12
N PHE A 324 -10.52 8.29 2.03
CA PHE A 324 -10.00 7.86 0.73
C PHE A 324 -10.89 6.80 0.13
N THR A 325 -11.39 7.07 -1.06
CA THR A 325 -12.21 6.11 -1.80
C THR A 325 -11.36 4.95 -2.26
N PRO A 326 -11.73 3.69 -1.95
CA PRO A 326 -11.04 2.51 -2.44
C PRO A 326 -10.92 2.52 -3.96
N ARG A 327 -9.76 2.11 -4.47
CA ARG A 327 -9.49 2.22 -5.90
C ARG A 327 -10.48 1.45 -6.77
N ASN A 328 -10.86 0.24 -6.34
CA ASN A 328 -11.84 -0.54 -7.09
C ASN A 328 -13.21 0.15 -7.15
N VAL A 329 -13.57 0.89 -6.08
CA VAL A 329 -14.79 1.73 -6.08
C VAL A 329 -14.63 2.93 -7.03
N VAL A 330 -13.45 3.56 -7.06
CA VAL A 330 -13.17 4.64 -8.04
C VAL A 330 -13.29 4.12 -9.47
N LYS A 331 -12.67 2.98 -9.78
CA LYS A 331 -12.77 2.33 -11.10
C LYS A 331 -14.21 2.01 -11.49
N ALA A 332 -14.97 1.46 -10.57
CA ALA A 332 -16.36 1.13 -10.81
C ALA A 332 -17.19 2.39 -11.13
N ILE A 333 -17.02 3.46 -10.36
CA ILE A 333 -17.72 4.73 -10.58
C ILE A 333 -17.33 5.34 -11.94
N VAL A 334 -16.05 5.35 -12.29
CA VAL A 334 -15.58 5.80 -13.60
C VAL A 334 -16.17 4.95 -14.72
N SER A 335 -16.23 3.63 -14.55
CA SER A 335 -16.82 2.70 -15.53
C SER A 335 -18.35 2.83 -15.66
N MET A 336 -19.04 3.25 -14.59
CA MET A 336 -20.47 3.58 -14.62
C MET A 336 -20.75 4.89 -15.35
N SER A 337 -19.78 5.80 -15.45
CA SER A 337 -19.96 7.14 -15.98
C SER A 337 -20.14 7.18 -17.51
N ASP A 338 -20.69 8.27 -17.98
CA ASP A 338 -20.81 8.58 -19.42
C ASP A 338 -19.55 9.23 -19.99
N ALA A 339 -18.38 9.03 -19.38
CA ALA A 339 -17.10 9.63 -19.80
C ALA A 339 -16.77 9.41 -21.27
N SER A 340 -17.05 8.23 -21.81
CA SER A 340 -16.83 7.90 -23.22
C SER A 340 -17.72 8.69 -24.21
N ARG A 341 -18.78 9.35 -23.73
CA ARG A 341 -19.74 10.13 -24.50
C ARG A 341 -19.49 11.64 -24.42
N LEU A 342 -18.52 12.06 -23.63
CA LEU A 342 -18.18 13.48 -23.49
C LEU A 342 -17.75 14.07 -24.84
N LYS A 343 -18.31 15.22 -25.15
CA LYS A 343 -18.06 15.95 -26.40
C LYS A 343 -16.99 17.02 -26.17
N LYS A 344 -16.43 17.52 -27.24
CA LYS A 344 -15.60 18.72 -27.25
C LYS A 344 -16.28 19.85 -26.50
N GLY A 345 -15.55 20.52 -25.62
CA GLY A 345 -16.06 21.57 -24.73
C GLY A 345 -16.84 21.07 -23.51
N ALA A 346 -16.88 19.75 -23.27
CA ALA A 346 -17.48 19.21 -22.05
C ALA A 346 -16.65 19.59 -20.81
N ARG A 347 -17.33 19.69 -19.67
CA ARG A 347 -16.72 20.00 -18.38
C ARG A 347 -16.93 18.85 -17.39
N VAL A 348 -15.86 18.43 -16.75
CA VAL A 348 -15.84 17.38 -15.72
C VAL A 348 -15.33 17.95 -14.41
N CYS A 349 -15.98 17.61 -13.29
CA CYS A 349 -15.58 18.10 -11.99
C CYS A 349 -15.55 16.99 -10.94
N ASP A 350 -14.54 17.08 -10.06
CA ASP A 350 -14.56 16.47 -8.72
C ASP A 350 -14.46 17.61 -7.69
N PRO A 351 -15.58 18.03 -7.10
CA PRO A 351 -15.61 19.17 -6.18
C PRO A 351 -14.95 18.89 -4.82
N PHE A 352 -14.59 17.64 -4.53
CA PHE A 352 -13.93 17.20 -3.30
C PHE A 352 -12.84 16.19 -3.64
N CYS A 353 -11.91 16.59 -4.52
CA CYS A 353 -11.04 15.67 -5.26
C CYS A 353 -10.01 14.93 -4.40
N GLY A 354 -9.71 15.39 -3.21
CA GLY A 354 -8.68 14.78 -2.37
C GLY A 354 -7.36 14.63 -3.12
N VAL A 355 -6.88 13.39 -3.21
CA VAL A 355 -5.64 13.06 -3.95
C VAL A 355 -5.87 12.82 -5.46
N GLY A 356 -7.01 13.20 -5.99
CA GLY A 356 -7.30 13.20 -7.42
C GLY A 356 -7.75 11.86 -8.02
N GLY A 357 -8.16 10.91 -7.19
CA GLY A 357 -8.44 9.53 -7.61
C GLY A 357 -9.42 9.41 -8.77
N PHE A 358 -10.60 10.05 -8.70
CA PHE A 358 -11.63 9.96 -9.75
C PHE A 358 -11.17 10.55 -11.08
N LEU A 359 -10.60 11.75 -11.06
CA LEU A 359 -10.20 12.44 -12.30
C LEU A 359 -9.01 11.76 -12.97
N LEU A 360 -8.03 11.31 -12.20
CA LEU A 360 -6.87 10.60 -12.76
C LEU A 360 -7.26 9.24 -13.35
N GLU A 361 -8.14 8.49 -12.68
CA GLU A 361 -8.67 7.25 -13.22
C GLU A 361 -9.53 7.48 -14.46
N LEU A 362 -10.38 8.53 -14.45
CA LEU A 362 -11.18 8.93 -15.61
C LEU A 362 -10.30 9.17 -16.83
N ILE A 363 -9.23 9.96 -16.68
CA ILE A 363 -8.29 10.27 -17.76
C ILE A 363 -7.59 8.99 -18.23
N ALA A 364 -7.12 8.17 -17.31
CA ALA A 364 -6.35 6.97 -17.63
C ALA A 364 -7.14 5.88 -18.35
N GLU A 365 -8.43 5.73 -18.00
CA GLU A 365 -9.30 4.68 -18.56
C GLU A 365 -10.01 5.10 -19.85
N ASN A 366 -10.05 6.39 -20.17
CA ASN A 366 -10.72 6.91 -21.36
C ASN A 366 -9.72 7.38 -22.41
N LYS A 367 -9.44 6.54 -23.39
CA LYS A 367 -8.46 6.81 -24.46
C LYS A 367 -8.69 8.15 -25.17
N ASN A 368 -9.94 8.53 -25.39
CA ASN A 368 -10.26 9.80 -26.05
C ASN A 368 -9.80 10.99 -25.20
N ILE A 369 -10.04 10.91 -23.88
CA ILE A 369 -9.60 11.95 -22.92
C ILE A 369 -8.07 11.92 -22.79
N TRP A 370 -7.47 10.73 -22.68
CA TRP A 370 -6.03 10.56 -22.60
C TRP A 370 -5.28 11.21 -23.78
N ASN A 371 -5.79 11.01 -24.99
CA ASN A 371 -5.17 11.53 -26.20
C ASN A 371 -5.16 13.07 -26.26
N GLU A 372 -6.04 13.75 -25.53
CA GLU A 372 -6.05 15.22 -25.46
C GLU A 372 -4.85 15.80 -24.71
N PHE A 373 -4.17 14.99 -23.90
CA PHE A 373 -2.93 15.35 -23.23
C PHE A 373 -1.67 15.08 -24.07
N GLU A 374 -1.81 14.52 -25.29
CA GLU A 374 -0.72 14.45 -26.23
C GLU A 374 -0.52 15.82 -26.93
N PRO A 375 0.72 16.20 -27.23
CA PRO A 375 1.00 17.51 -27.80
C PRO A 375 0.51 17.60 -29.27
N ILE A 376 -0.25 18.61 -29.58
CA ILE A 376 -0.57 19.00 -30.97
C ILE A 376 0.19 20.28 -31.27
N ASN A 377 1.13 20.22 -32.22
CA ASN A 377 2.00 21.35 -32.58
C ASN A 377 2.75 21.94 -31.36
N GLY A 378 3.14 21.09 -30.42
CA GLY A 378 3.88 21.50 -29.21
C GLY A 378 3.02 22.14 -28.12
N VAL A 379 1.70 22.17 -28.26
CA VAL A 379 0.77 22.72 -27.27
C VAL A 379 -0.10 21.60 -26.72
N ILE A 380 -0.39 21.63 -25.43
CA ILE A 380 -1.38 20.77 -24.76
C ILE A 380 -2.54 21.69 -24.37
N ASN A 381 -3.66 21.49 -24.98
CA ASN A 381 -4.88 22.24 -24.70
C ASN A 381 -6.08 21.30 -24.84
N PRO A 382 -6.40 20.54 -23.78
CA PRO A 382 -7.52 19.61 -23.82
C PRO A 382 -8.83 20.32 -24.15
N ASP A 383 -9.58 19.73 -25.07
CA ASP A 383 -10.92 20.21 -25.43
C ASP A 383 -11.95 19.94 -24.31
N ILE A 384 -11.66 18.98 -23.43
CA ILE A 384 -12.46 18.67 -22.24
C ILE A 384 -11.85 19.36 -21.04
N ASP A 385 -12.62 20.21 -20.36
CA ASP A 385 -12.21 20.92 -19.15
C ASP A 385 -12.39 20.00 -17.93
N ILE A 386 -11.28 19.54 -17.37
CA ILE A 386 -11.25 18.62 -16.22
C ILE A 386 -10.71 19.37 -15.00
N VAL A 387 -11.52 19.46 -13.95
CA VAL A 387 -11.14 20.22 -12.76
C VAL A 387 -11.49 19.50 -11.46
N GLY A 388 -10.54 19.50 -10.53
CA GLY A 388 -10.70 19.01 -9.17
C GLY A 388 -10.44 20.10 -8.16
N TYR A 389 -11.34 20.22 -7.19
CA TYR A 389 -11.21 21.17 -6.09
C TYR A 389 -11.00 20.42 -4.78
N ASP A 390 -10.17 20.99 -3.92
CA ASP A 390 -10.10 20.58 -2.52
C ASP A 390 -9.95 21.82 -1.64
N LYS A 391 -10.44 21.75 -0.42
CA LYS A 391 -10.31 22.81 0.57
C LYS A 391 -9.01 22.61 1.33
N GLY A 392 -8.15 23.62 1.38
CA GLY A 392 -7.09 23.71 2.38
C GLY A 392 -7.69 23.95 3.76
N SER A 393 -6.99 23.55 4.83
CA SER A 393 -7.36 23.98 6.17
C SER A 393 -7.10 25.48 6.33
N ASP A 394 -7.74 26.10 7.34
CA ASP A 394 -7.55 27.52 7.70
C ASP A 394 -6.12 27.82 8.17
N GLU A 395 -5.36 26.79 8.50
CA GLU A 395 -3.93 26.89 8.77
C GLU A 395 -3.18 26.99 7.44
N LYS A 396 -2.34 28.00 7.31
CA LYS A 396 -1.59 28.37 6.09
C LYS A 396 -0.79 27.25 5.43
N GLU A 397 -0.75 26.05 5.99
CA GLU A 397 0.13 24.98 5.62
C GLU A 397 -0.58 23.71 5.08
N ASP A 398 -1.91 23.62 5.06
CA ASP A 398 -2.60 22.39 4.65
C ASP A 398 -2.89 22.35 3.14
N GLU A 399 -1.81 22.23 2.37
CA GLU A 399 -1.86 22.05 0.92
C GLU A 399 -1.73 20.55 0.52
N ARG A 400 -1.72 19.64 1.52
CA ARG A 400 -1.33 18.22 1.38
C ARG A 400 -2.07 17.50 0.28
N THR A 401 -3.38 17.59 0.27
CA THR A 401 -4.22 16.85 -0.68
C THR A 401 -3.92 17.23 -2.12
N ILE A 402 -3.85 18.52 -2.41
CA ILE A 402 -3.57 19.00 -3.76
C ILE A 402 -2.12 18.74 -4.19
N ILE A 403 -1.15 18.88 -3.30
CA ILE A 403 0.24 18.51 -3.59
C ILE A 403 0.33 17.02 -3.94
N LEU A 404 -0.36 16.17 -3.18
CA LEU A 404 -0.41 14.74 -3.47
C LEU A 404 -1.18 14.44 -4.76
N ALA A 405 -2.27 15.13 -5.05
CA ALA A 405 -2.99 14.99 -6.32
C ALA A 405 -2.10 15.35 -7.51
N LYS A 406 -1.35 16.45 -7.42
CA LYS A 406 -0.36 16.86 -8.45
C LYS A 406 0.79 15.85 -8.58
N ALA A 407 1.32 15.33 -7.46
CA ALA A 407 2.33 14.29 -7.50
C ALA A 407 1.80 12.99 -8.12
N ASN A 408 0.57 12.58 -7.79
CA ASN A 408 -0.10 11.45 -8.44
C ASN A 408 -0.26 11.68 -9.94
N MET A 409 -0.59 12.89 -10.37
CA MET A 409 -0.72 13.21 -11.78
C MET A 409 0.57 12.95 -12.56
N LEU A 410 1.73 13.37 -12.06
CA LEU A 410 3.03 13.07 -12.70
C LEU A 410 3.22 11.57 -12.91
N ILE A 411 2.79 10.79 -11.95
CA ILE A 411 2.93 9.33 -11.97
C ILE A 411 1.94 8.69 -12.97
N TYR A 412 0.68 9.16 -13.00
CA TYR A 412 -0.32 8.68 -13.96
C TYR A 412 0.10 8.97 -15.40
N PHE A 413 0.69 10.14 -15.63
CA PHE A 413 1.18 10.57 -16.94
C PHE A 413 2.59 10.10 -17.27
N SER A 414 3.18 9.18 -16.49
CA SER A 414 4.55 8.67 -16.70
C SER A 414 4.84 8.24 -18.13
N ASP A 415 3.90 7.57 -18.80
CA ASP A 415 4.09 7.08 -20.15
C ASP A 415 4.23 8.24 -21.16
N LEU A 416 3.45 9.31 -20.99
CA LEU A 416 3.58 10.52 -21.80
C LEU A 416 4.86 11.29 -21.49
N LEU A 417 5.25 11.37 -20.20
CA LEU A 417 6.49 12.01 -19.79
C LEU A 417 7.72 11.27 -20.33
N VAL A 418 7.66 9.94 -20.41
CA VAL A 418 8.72 9.13 -21.03
C VAL A 418 8.74 9.34 -22.56
N LYS A 419 7.59 9.34 -23.20
CA LYS A 419 7.44 9.50 -24.66
C LYS A 419 7.88 10.89 -25.12
N TYR A 420 7.54 11.94 -24.39
CA TYR A 420 7.73 13.34 -24.76
C TYR A 420 8.59 14.12 -23.75
N HIS A 421 9.74 13.61 -23.37
CA HIS A 421 10.60 14.17 -22.32
C HIS A 421 11.42 15.43 -22.77
N THR A 422 10.93 16.23 -23.71
CA THR A 422 11.59 17.48 -24.11
C THR A 422 11.18 18.62 -23.18
N PRO A 423 12.07 19.61 -22.89
CA PRO A 423 11.70 20.77 -22.07
C PRO A 423 10.47 21.52 -22.60
N ALA A 424 10.30 21.62 -23.90
CA ALA A 424 9.12 22.25 -24.52
C ALA A 424 7.84 21.50 -24.18
N TYR A 425 7.84 20.16 -24.28
CA TYR A 425 6.68 19.36 -23.88
C TYR A 425 6.37 19.47 -22.40
N LEU A 426 7.40 19.35 -21.53
CA LEU A 426 7.21 19.42 -20.09
C LEU A 426 6.62 20.76 -19.67
N LYS A 427 7.05 21.85 -20.31
CA LYS A 427 6.45 23.17 -20.10
C LYS A 427 5.00 23.21 -20.57
N ALA A 428 4.71 22.73 -21.78
CA ALA A 428 3.35 22.66 -22.32
C ALA A 428 2.45 21.79 -21.43
N PHE A 429 2.96 20.66 -20.89
CA PHE A 429 2.24 19.80 -19.96
C PHE A 429 1.97 20.53 -18.62
N SER A 430 2.95 21.25 -18.10
CA SER A 430 2.79 22.01 -16.86
C SER A 430 1.73 23.11 -16.98
N GLU A 431 1.75 23.85 -18.09
CA GLU A 431 0.82 24.95 -18.35
C GLU A 431 -0.57 24.49 -18.79
N GLY A 432 -0.64 23.45 -19.62
CA GLY A 432 -1.88 22.97 -20.25
C GLY A 432 -2.65 21.94 -19.41
N ALA A 433 -1.98 21.21 -18.52
CA ALA A 433 -2.57 20.11 -17.76
C ALA A 433 -2.26 20.18 -16.26
N PHE A 434 -1.00 20.11 -15.89
CA PHE A 434 -0.56 19.90 -14.51
C PHE A 434 -1.09 20.94 -13.52
N ASN A 435 -1.09 22.21 -13.88
CA ASN A 435 -1.57 23.31 -13.05
C ASN A 435 -3.05 23.67 -13.28
N LYS A 436 -3.73 22.99 -14.22
CA LYS A 436 -5.14 23.28 -14.55
C LYS A 436 -6.12 22.26 -13.97
N VAL A 437 -5.68 21.05 -13.68
CA VAL A 437 -6.59 19.99 -13.23
C VAL A 437 -6.91 20.09 -11.74
N PHE A 438 -5.94 20.38 -10.87
CA PHE A 438 -6.16 20.38 -9.42
C PHE A 438 -5.93 21.75 -8.80
N HIS A 439 -6.91 22.23 -8.03
CA HIS A 439 -6.92 23.56 -7.43
C HIS A 439 -7.22 23.53 -5.94
N LEU A 440 -6.38 24.20 -5.16
CA LEU A 440 -6.60 24.45 -3.75
C LEU A 440 -7.51 25.67 -3.56
N LEU A 441 -8.63 25.47 -2.88
CA LEU A 441 -9.54 26.57 -2.51
C LEU A 441 -9.19 27.07 -1.10
N ARG A 442 -8.59 28.26 -1.03
CA ARG A 442 -8.15 28.90 0.22
C ARG A 442 -9.25 29.76 0.83
N SER A 443 -10.42 29.16 1.07
CA SER A 443 -11.53 29.83 1.75
C SER A 443 -12.13 28.93 2.81
N ASN A 444 -12.72 29.51 3.84
CA ASN A 444 -13.41 28.76 4.90
C ASN A 444 -14.54 27.88 4.37
N LEU A 445 -15.13 28.27 3.24
CA LEU A 445 -16.19 27.53 2.58
C LEU A 445 -15.66 26.47 1.60
N GLY A 446 -14.42 26.61 1.07
CA GLY A 446 -13.92 25.74 0.02
C GLY A 446 -14.88 25.70 -1.17
N THR A 447 -15.18 24.49 -1.65
CA THR A 447 -16.11 24.27 -2.77
C THR A 447 -17.51 24.84 -2.51
N PHE A 448 -17.98 24.86 -1.28
CA PHE A 448 -19.32 25.38 -0.96
C PHE A 448 -19.48 26.89 -1.23
N GLY A 449 -18.38 27.64 -1.18
CA GLY A 449 -18.36 29.05 -1.55
C GLY A 449 -18.18 29.32 -3.04
N LYS A 450 -17.89 28.28 -3.84
CA LYS A 450 -17.65 28.41 -5.27
C LYS A 450 -18.94 28.23 -6.06
N VAL A 451 -19.49 29.33 -6.55
CA VAL A 451 -20.61 29.34 -7.50
C VAL A 451 -20.02 29.48 -8.90
N ASP A 452 -20.17 28.46 -9.73
CA ASP A 452 -19.64 28.46 -11.10
C ASP A 452 -20.73 28.91 -12.08
N ASP A 453 -20.40 29.82 -13.00
CA ASP A 453 -21.32 30.27 -14.03
C ASP A 453 -21.56 29.25 -15.13
N LYS A 454 -20.67 28.27 -15.24
CA LYS A 454 -20.71 27.21 -16.26
C LYS A 454 -20.90 25.84 -15.60
N PRO A 455 -22.02 25.17 -15.87
CA PRO A 455 -22.30 23.85 -15.28
C PRO A 455 -21.42 22.75 -15.89
N TYR A 456 -21.34 21.63 -15.17
CA TYR A 456 -20.53 20.44 -15.53
C TYR A 456 -21.38 19.39 -16.23
N ASP A 457 -20.83 18.76 -17.25
CA ASP A 457 -21.45 17.62 -17.95
C ASP A 457 -21.34 16.33 -17.11
N LEU A 458 -20.27 16.20 -16.31
CA LEU A 458 -20.01 15.02 -15.46
C LEU A 458 -19.42 15.46 -14.13
N ILE A 459 -19.98 14.95 -13.03
CA ILE A 459 -19.44 15.12 -11.68
C ILE A 459 -19.24 13.73 -11.05
N LEU A 460 -18.00 13.41 -10.64
CA LEU A 460 -17.64 12.18 -9.94
C LEU A 460 -16.99 12.58 -8.63
N THR A 461 -17.53 12.13 -7.48
CA THR A 461 -17.00 12.61 -6.21
C THR A 461 -17.40 11.77 -5.00
N ASN A 462 -16.63 11.90 -3.93
CA ASN A 462 -16.91 11.40 -2.59
C ASN A 462 -16.85 12.58 -1.61
N PRO A 463 -17.99 13.22 -1.29
CA PRO A 463 -18.02 14.38 -0.39
C PRO A 463 -17.58 14.04 1.04
N PRO A 464 -17.16 15.02 1.85
CA PRO A 464 -16.86 14.82 3.26
C PRO A 464 -18.13 14.49 4.07
N TYR A 465 -18.04 13.53 5.01
CA TYR A 465 -19.14 13.09 5.87
C TYR A 465 -18.98 13.65 7.28
N VAL A 466 -19.23 14.96 7.47
CA VAL A 466 -19.04 15.62 8.75
C VAL A 466 -20.38 16.16 9.26
N THR A 467 -20.87 15.59 10.37
CA THR A 467 -22.08 16.11 11.05
C THR A 467 -21.76 17.22 12.06
N SER A 468 -20.60 17.12 12.72
CA SER A 468 -20.11 18.19 13.63
C SER A 468 -19.50 19.33 12.83
N GLY A 469 -19.89 20.57 13.12
CA GLY A 469 -19.42 21.76 12.39
C GLY A 469 -20.29 22.22 11.22
N SER A 470 -21.32 21.48 10.85
CA SER A 470 -22.27 21.89 9.80
C SER A 470 -23.00 23.22 10.15
N SER A 471 -23.22 23.50 11.42
CA SER A 471 -23.82 24.77 11.88
C SER A 471 -22.85 25.94 11.74
N SER A 472 -21.57 25.78 11.96
CA SER A 472 -20.56 26.82 11.70
C SER A 472 -20.41 27.08 10.21
N LEU A 473 -20.41 26.03 9.38
CA LEU A 473 -20.37 26.14 7.93
C LEU A 473 -21.61 26.86 7.38
N LYS A 474 -22.81 26.57 7.89
CA LYS A 474 -24.03 27.30 7.52
C LYS A 474 -23.95 28.76 7.90
N ARG A 475 -23.41 29.10 9.06
CA ARG A 475 -23.20 30.50 9.46
C ARG A 475 -22.24 31.20 8.49
N SER A 476 -21.14 30.56 8.12
CA SER A 476 -20.21 31.14 7.14
C SER A 476 -20.85 31.31 5.76
N LEU A 477 -21.75 30.40 5.36
CA LEU A 477 -22.56 30.60 4.13
C LEU A 477 -23.49 31.78 4.23
N ASP A 478 -24.09 32.01 5.41
CA ASP A 478 -24.94 33.20 5.66
C ASP A 478 -24.13 34.50 5.61
N GLU A 479 -22.95 34.51 6.21
CA GLU A 479 -22.03 35.65 6.23
C GLU A 479 -21.54 36.03 4.80
N GLU A 480 -21.36 35.02 3.93
CA GLU A 480 -20.98 35.19 2.52
C GLU A 480 -22.19 35.44 1.58
N GLY A 481 -23.41 35.57 2.13
CA GLY A 481 -24.64 35.84 1.35
C GLY A 481 -25.15 34.66 0.53
N LEU A 482 -24.72 33.42 0.84
CA LEU A 482 -25.07 32.22 0.10
C LEU A 482 -26.23 31.43 0.70
N SER A 483 -26.92 31.96 1.71
CA SER A 483 -28.09 31.31 2.34
C SER A 483 -29.20 30.97 1.34
N ASN A 484 -29.44 31.85 0.37
CA ASN A 484 -30.42 31.61 -0.68
C ASN A 484 -29.95 30.61 -1.75
N TYR A 485 -28.70 30.24 -1.75
CA TYR A 485 -28.16 29.21 -2.64
C TYR A 485 -28.41 27.81 -2.10
N TYR A 486 -28.40 27.62 -0.77
CA TYR A 486 -28.59 26.31 -0.14
C TYR A 486 -29.97 26.22 0.51
N THR A 487 -30.95 25.67 -0.22
CA THR A 487 -32.37 25.69 0.14
C THR A 487 -33.02 24.34 0.36
N SER A 488 -32.26 23.25 0.17
CA SER A 488 -32.79 21.85 0.27
C SER A 488 -33.30 21.47 1.66
N GLY A 489 -32.90 22.18 2.71
CA GLY A 489 -33.25 21.84 4.10
C GLY A 489 -32.53 20.58 4.65
N GLY A 490 -31.61 19.98 3.92
CA GLY A 490 -30.82 18.84 4.35
C GLY A 490 -29.86 19.15 5.50
N ARG A 491 -29.45 18.11 6.23
CA ARG A 491 -28.55 18.22 7.38
C ARG A 491 -27.17 17.65 7.01
N GLY A 492 -26.13 18.20 7.63
CA GLY A 492 -24.74 17.76 7.40
C GLY A 492 -24.09 18.39 6.18
N THR A 493 -22.77 18.20 6.06
CA THR A 493 -21.98 18.69 4.92
C THR A 493 -22.33 17.95 3.64
N GLU A 494 -22.70 16.66 3.76
CA GLU A 494 -23.10 15.82 2.64
C GLU A 494 -24.36 16.34 1.93
N SER A 495 -25.30 16.93 2.65
CA SER A 495 -26.49 17.52 2.05
C SER A 495 -26.17 18.82 1.28
N LEU A 496 -25.29 19.65 1.85
CA LEU A 496 -24.78 20.85 1.15
C LEU A 496 -24.01 20.47 -0.12
N ALA A 497 -23.21 19.39 -0.04
CA ALA A 497 -22.48 18.87 -1.19
C ALA A 497 -23.40 18.39 -2.30
N MET A 498 -24.46 17.63 -1.96
CA MET A 498 -25.44 17.18 -2.94
C MET A 498 -26.18 18.34 -3.59
N GLU A 499 -26.55 19.35 -2.83
CA GLU A 499 -27.20 20.55 -3.38
C GLU A 499 -26.27 21.32 -4.32
N TRP A 500 -25.00 21.52 -3.94
CA TRP A 500 -23.98 22.10 -4.79
C TRP A 500 -23.83 21.32 -6.11
N ILE A 501 -23.70 19.98 -6.02
CA ILE A 501 -23.56 19.09 -7.17
C ILE A 501 -24.74 19.25 -8.13
N VAL A 502 -25.97 19.17 -7.61
CA VAL A 502 -27.18 19.30 -8.45
C VAL A 502 -27.27 20.67 -9.11
N LYS A 503 -26.92 21.74 -8.42
CA LYS A 503 -26.97 23.10 -8.98
C LYS A 503 -25.92 23.32 -10.06
N ASN A 504 -24.72 22.79 -9.86
CA ASN A 504 -23.63 22.94 -10.82
C ASN A 504 -23.62 21.85 -11.92
N LEU A 505 -24.55 20.91 -11.90
CA LEU A 505 -24.70 19.91 -12.95
C LEU A 505 -25.50 20.53 -14.12
N LYS A 506 -25.02 20.32 -15.33
CA LYS A 506 -25.69 20.73 -16.57
C LYS A 506 -26.97 19.91 -16.77
N VAL A 507 -27.95 20.48 -17.47
CA VAL A 507 -29.11 19.73 -17.94
C VAL A 507 -28.64 18.51 -18.71
N ASP A 508 -29.20 17.33 -18.40
CA ASP A 508 -28.81 16.02 -18.92
C ASP A 508 -27.37 15.57 -18.51
N GLY A 509 -26.68 16.35 -17.67
CA GLY A 509 -25.41 15.97 -17.08
C GLY A 509 -25.58 14.86 -16.04
N GLN A 510 -24.53 14.06 -15.86
CA GLN A 510 -24.50 12.96 -14.91
C GLN A 510 -23.67 13.30 -13.67
N ALA A 511 -24.18 12.94 -12.49
CA ALA A 511 -23.41 12.92 -11.26
C ALA A 511 -23.41 11.53 -10.65
N ILE A 512 -22.22 11.00 -10.31
CA ILE A 512 -22.10 9.77 -9.56
C ILE A 512 -21.36 10.07 -8.26
N VAL A 513 -22.05 9.85 -7.15
CA VAL A 513 -21.64 10.36 -5.84
C VAL A 513 -21.63 9.22 -4.82
N VAL A 514 -20.57 9.15 -4.02
CA VAL A 514 -20.57 8.27 -2.85
C VAL A 514 -21.21 9.01 -1.68
N VAL A 515 -22.20 8.40 -1.06
CA VAL A 515 -22.97 9.02 0.02
C VAL A 515 -23.11 8.08 1.22
N PRO A 516 -23.21 8.60 2.46
CA PRO A 516 -23.49 7.78 3.63
C PRO A 516 -24.98 7.45 3.72
N ASP A 517 -25.31 6.39 4.44
CA ASP A 517 -26.68 5.94 4.74
C ASP A 517 -27.55 7.04 5.35
N GLY A 518 -26.97 7.89 6.19
CA GLY A 518 -27.66 9.00 6.81
C GLY A 518 -28.27 10.00 5.82
N LEU A 519 -27.66 10.22 4.64
CA LEU A 519 -28.18 11.07 3.58
C LEU A 519 -29.45 10.46 2.97
N LEU A 520 -29.46 9.16 2.73
CA LEU A 520 -30.55 8.44 2.08
C LEU A 520 -31.79 8.24 3.00
N ASN A 521 -31.71 8.74 4.22
CA ASN A 521 -32.81 8.81 5.20
C ASN A 521 -33.32 10.25 5.44
N GLN A 522 -32.80 11.25 4.71
CA GLN A 522 -33.22 12.66 4.90
C GLN A 522 -34.28 13.06 3.90
N GLU A 523 -35.53 12.97 4.28
CA GLU A 523 -36.69 13.30 3.42
C GLU A 523 -36.57 14.64 2.67
N PRO A 524 -36.13 15.75 3.28
CA PRO A 524 -35.97 17.02 2.53
C PRO A 524 -34.97 16.89 1.37
N MET A 525 -33.87 16.19 1.59
CA MET A 525 -32.83 15.98 0.56
C MET A 525 -33.32 15.01 -0.52
N LEU A 526 -33.98 13.90 -0.15
CA LEU A 526 -34.55 12.96 -1.12
C LEU A 526 -35.61 13.65 -2.00
N THR A 527 -36.45 14.50 -1.40
CA THR A 527 -37.41 15.31 -2.14
C THR A 527 -36.73 16.28 -3.10
N TYR A 528 -35.68 16.95 -2.66
CA TYR A 528 -34.88 17.82 -3.53
C TYR A 528 -34.29 17.04 -4.71
N LEU A 529 -33.66 15.88 -4.45
CA LEU A 529 -33.05 15.06 -5.49
C LEU A 529 -34.06 14.54 -6.52
N LYS A 530 -35.17 13.96 -6.10
CA LYS A 530 -36.21 13.46 -7.03
C LYS A 530 -36.89 14.58 -7.84
N THR A 531 -36.90 15.81 -7.31
CA THR A 531 -37.46 16.97 -8.01
C THR A 531 -36.54 17.43 -9.14
N HIS A 532 -35.24 17.49 -8.89
CA HIS A 532 -34.27 18.08 -9.83
C HIS A 532 -33.53 17.06 -10.69
N CYS A 533 -33.54 15.78 -10.33
CA CYS A 533 -32.79 14.74 -11.03
C CYS A 533 -33.65 13.49 -11.31
N PHE A 534 -33.28 12.75 -12.35
CA PHE A 534 -33.61 11.36 -12.52
C PHE A 534 -32.67 10.53 -11.68
N ILE A 535 -33.16 9.54 -10.97
CA ILE A 535 -32.37 8.62 -10.17
C ILE A 535 -32.05 7.40 -11.04
N GLU A 536 -30.84 7.26 -11.51
CA GLU A 536 -30.44 6.19 -12.41
C GLU A 536 -30.11 4.89 -11.64
N ALA A 537 -29.31 5.03 -10.56
CA ALA A 537 -28.88 3.88 -9.77
C ALA A 537 -28.65 4.25 -8.31
N VAL A 538 -28.88 3.26 -7.42
CA VAL A 538 -28.40 3.26 -6.05
C VAL A 538 -27.72 1.92 -5.80
N VAL A 539 -26.42 1.95 -5.45
CA VAL A 539 -25.61 0.76 -5.21
C VAL A 539 -25.16 0.76 -3.75
N SER A 540 -25.46 -0.29 -3.02
CA SER A 540 -25.05 -0.48 -1.64
C SER A 540 -23.62 -1.01 -1.60
N LEU A 541 -22.72 -0.35 -0.86
CA LEU A 541 -21.39 -0.83 -0.58
C LEU A 541 -21.35 -1.58 0.76
N PRO A 542 -20.46 -2.56 0.95
CA PRO A 542 -20.37 -3.27 2.21
C PRO A 542 -19.90 -2.35 3.35
N THR A 543 -20.26 -2.69 4.59
CA THR A 543 -19.75 -2.00 5.77
C THR A 543 -18.21 -2.01 5.78
N ARG A 544 -17.59 -0.94 6.31
CA ARG A 544 -16.14 -0.74 6.32
C ARG A 544 -15.49 -0.66 4.91
N THR A 545 -16.24 -0.38 3.87
CA THR A 545 -15.66 0.05 2.59
C THR A 545 -14.67 1.18 2.83
N PHE A 546 -14.99 2.10 3.74
CA PHE A 546 -14.05 3.08 4.27
C PHE A 546 -13.62 2.62 5.67
N TYR A 547 -12.45 1.96 5.77
CA TYR A 547 -11.99 1.32 7.02
C TYR A 547 -11.91 2.26 8.23
N SER A 548 -11.77 3.56 7.99
CA SER A 548 -11.69 4.61 9.02
C SER A 548 -13.06 5.02 9.60
N THR A 549 -14.17 4.56 9.03
CA THR A 549 -15.52 4.81 9.52
C THR A 549 -16.38 3.55 9.49
N PRO A 550 -17.22 3.32 10.50
CA PRO A 550 -18.22 2.26 10.47
C PRO A 550 -19.42 2.59 9.59
N LYS A 551 -19.56 3.84 9.08
CA LYS A 551 -20.69 4.26 8.29
C LYS A 551 -20.84 3.40 7.04
N LYS A 552 -22.06 2.95 6.77
CA LYS A 552 -22.42 2.32 5.52
C LYS A 552 -22.54 3.39 4.44
N THR A 553 -22.10 3.07 3.21
CA THR A 553 -22.08 4.00 2.11
C THR A 553 -22.71 3.41 0.86
N TYR A 554 -23.14 4.28 -0.02
CA TYR A 554 -23.82 3.96 -1.28
C TYR A 554 -23.24 4.77 -2.42
N ILE A 555 -23.28 4.22 -3.63
CA ILE A 555 -23.04 4.97 -4.86
C ILE A 555 -24.41 5.37 -5.42
N VAL A 556 -24.61 6.66 -5.67
CA VAL A 556 -25.83 7.20 -6.27
C VAL A 556 -25.51 7.83 -7.62
N SER A 557 -26.16 7.35 -8.67
CA SER A 557 -26.08 7.95 -10.02
C SER A 557 -27.33 8.77 -10.30
N LEU A 558 -27.11 10.03 -10.65
CA LEU A 558 -28.14 11.03 -10.88
C LEU A 558 -27.95 11.66 -12.26
N ARG A 559 -29.06 12.00 -12.92
CA ARG A 559 -29.06 12.79 -14.16
C ARG A 559 -29.94 14.03 -14.00
N LYS A 560 -29.41 15.19 -14.30
CA LYS A 560 -30.11 16.46 -14.15
C LYS A 560 -31.32 16.55 -15.08
N LYS A 561 -32.50 16.84 -14.55
CA LYS A 561 -33.72 17.08 -15.33
C LYS A 561 -33.65 18.39 -16.09
N SER A 562 -34.33 18.45 -17.23
CA SER A 562 -34.50 19.69 -17.99
C SER A 562 -35.48 20.64 -17.30
N ASN A 563 -36.56 20.05 -16.75
CA ASN A 563 -37.57 20.76 -15.96
C ASN A 563 -37.89 19.98 -14.69
N ILE A 564 -38.23 20.69 -13.63
CA ILE A 564 -38.63 20.09 -12.35
C ILE A 564 -39.92 19.26 -12.46
N THR A 565 -40.73 19.54 -13.49
CA THR A 565 -41.99 18.83 -13.81
C THR A 565 -41.76 17.51 -14.57
N ASP A 566 -40.56 17.27 -15.08
CA ASP A 566 -40.24 16.06 -15.82
C ASP A 566 -40.42 14.82 -14.91
N GLN A 567 -41.23 13.87 -15.38
CA GLN A 567 -41.52 12.64 -14.64
C GLN A 567 -40.47 11.56 -15.00
N GLN A 568 -40.04 10.83 -14.02
CA GLN A 568 -39.19 9.66 -14.24
C GLN A 568 -40.06 8.46 -14.63
N VAL A 569 -39.84 7.94 -15.83
CA VAL A 569 -40.50 6.75 -16.37
C VAL A 569 -39.62 5.52 -16.18
N ASN A 570 -38.30 5.70 -16.33
CA ASN A 570 -37.35 4.58 -16.20
C ASN A 570 -37.26 4.12 -14.75
N PRO A 571 -37.17 2.79 -14.52
CA PRO A 571 -36.94 2.23 -13.20
C PRO A 571 -35.54 2.62 -12.68
N VAL A 572 -35.30 2.27 -11.41
CA VAL A 572 -34.02 2.53 -10.73
C VAL A 572 -33.21 1.22 -10.67
N PHE A 573 -31.97 1.27 -11.11
CA PHE A 573 -31.04 0.17 -10.94
C PHE A 573 -30.58 0.10 -9.48
N THR A 574 -30.72 -1.07 -8.84
CA THR A 574 -30.21 -1.29 -7.49
C THR A 574 -29.30 -2.52 -7.44
N TYR A 575 -28.20 -2.41 -6.71
CA TYR A 575 -27.23 -3.50 -6.58
C TYR A 575 -26.63 -3.52 -5.17
N VAL A 576 -26.47 -4.71 -4.59
CA VAL A 576 -25.82 -4.90 -3.29
C VAL A 576 -24.45 -5.53 -3.50
N VAL A 577 -23.40 -4.76 -3.22
CA VAL A 577 -22.00 -5.21 -3.30
C VAL A 577 -21.65 -5.91 -1.99
N GLY A 578 -21.19 -7.15 -2.06
CA GLY A 578 -20.66 -7.92 -0.93
C GLY A 578 -19.15 -7.77 -0.80
N ASP A 579 -18.43 -7.84 -1.93
CA ASP A 579 -16.96 -7.76 -1.98
C ASP A 579 -16.49 -6.72 -3.00
N ILE A 580 -15.48 -5.95 -2.59
CA ILE A 580 -14.93 -4.83 -3.39
C ILE A 580 -13.56 -5.16 -4.03
N GLY A 581 -13.15 -6.43 -4.05
CA GLY A 581 -11.87 -6.87 -4.61
C GLY A 581 -10.65 -6.54 -3.75
N GLU A 582 -10.88 -6.11 -2.51
CA GLU A 582 -9.82 -5.86 -1.55
C GLU A 582 -10.32 -6.00 -0.11
N THR A 583 -9.40 -6.27 0.83
CA THR A 583 -9.75 -6.37 2.26
C THR A 583 -10.25 -5.02 2.80
N ARG A 584 -11.18 -5.06 3.74
CA ARG A 584 -11.83 -3.88 4.34
C ARG A 584 -11.10 -3.35 5.58
N ASP A 585 -9.81 -3.63 5.68
CA ASP A 585 -8.91 -3.14 6.70
C ASP A 585 -7.95 -2.06 6.15
N ALA A 586 -7.06 -1.56 7.00
CA ALA A 586 -6.07 -0.55 6.60
C ALA A 586 -5.03 -1.06 5.57
N LYS A 587 -4.89 -2.37 5.41
CA LYS A 587 -3.88 -2.98 4.51
C LYS A 587 -4.33 -3.06 3.06
N ARG A 588 -5.66 -3.18 2.81
CA ARG A 588 -6.23 -3.21 1.46
C ARG A 588 -5.58 -4.24 0.54
N TRP A 589 -5.39 -5.47 1.04
CA TRP A 589 -4.92 -6.55 0.21
C TRP A 589 -5.94 -6.91 -0.87
N ALA A 590 -5.46 -7.15 -2.09
CA ALA A 590 -6.31 -7.64 -3.15
C ALA A 590 -6.94 -9.00 -2.77
N THR A 591 -8.22 -9.19 -3.11
CA THR A 591 -8.97 -10.44 -2.93
C THR A 591 -9.50 -10.90 -4.27
N ASP A 592 -9.75 -12.21 -4.42
CA ASP A 592 -10.23 -12.81 -5.67
C ASP A 592 -11.71 -12.49 -5.95
N LYS A 593 -12.46 -12.05 -4.93
CA LYS A 593 -13.88 -11.70 -5.06
C LYS A 593 -14.05 -10.19 -5.26
N ASN A 594 -14.67 -9.80 -6.35
CA ASN A 594 -14.93 -8.40 -6.69
C ASN A 594 -16.29 -8.28 -7.41
N ASP A 595 -17.31 -7.83 -6.71
CA ASP A 595 -18.66 -7.66 -7.27
C ASP A 595 -18.81 -6.38 -8.08
N LEU A 596 -17.87 -5.44 -7.93
CA LEU A 596 -17.93 -4.13 -8.60
C LEU A 596 -17.86 -4.27 -10.11
N ASP A 597 -17.12 -5.25 -10.63
CA ASP A 597 -16.97 -5.49 -12.07
C ASP A 597 -18.30 -5.99 -12.67
N GLU A 598 -18.98 -6.91 -11.98
CA GLU A 598 -20.34 -7.34 -12.37
C GLU A 598 -21.31 -6.16 -12.31
N MET A 599 -21.31 -5.42 -11.22
CA MET A 599 -22.21 -4.31 -10.97
C MET A 599 -22.14 -3.24 -12.06
N TYR A 600 -20.95 -2.72 -12.41
CA TYR A 600 -20.89 -1.66 -13.42
C TYR A 600 -21.20 -2.17 -14.83
N ASN A 601 -20.87 -3.42 -15.16
CA ASN A 601 -21.24 -4.03 -16.43
C ASN A 601 -22.77 -4.16 -16.56
N MET A 602 -23.45 -4.62 -15.52
CA MET A 602 -24.91 -4.70 -15.49
C MET A 602 -25.57 -3.32 -15.55
N PHE A 603 -25.01 -2.32 -14.83
CA PHE A 603 -25.51 -0.96 -14.91
C PHE A 603 -25.36 -0.34 -16.31
N ASN A 604 -24.27 -0.60 -17.01
CA ASN A 604 -24.07 -0.12 -18.38
C ASN A 604 -25.03 -0.81 -19.36
N GLN A 605 -25.33 -2.10 -19.16
CA GLN A 605 -26.38 -2.79 -19.91
C GLN A 605 -27.77 -2.20 -19.61
N PHE A 606 -28.07 -1.96 -18.35
CA PHE A 606 -29.31 -1.31 -17.92
C PHE A 606 -29.48 0.07 -18.58
N LYS A 607 -28.46 0.94 -18.53
CA LYS A 607 -28.50 2.26 -19.17
C LYS A 607 -28.82 2.19 -20.67
N SER A 608 -28.42 1.12 -21.34
CA SER A 608 -28.66 0.96 -22.77
C SER A 608 -30.14 0.67 -23.10
N SER A 609 -30.88 0.00 -22.20
CA SER A 609 -32.29 -0.35 -22.38
C SER A 609 -32.99 -0.54 -21.02
N PRO A 610 -33.26 0.53 -20.27
CA PRO A 610 -33.76 0.41 -18.90
C PRO A 610 -35.06 -0.40 -18.77
N SER A 611 -36.00 -0.23 -19.70
CA SER A 611 -37.31 -0.89 -19.67
C SER A 611 -37.27 -2.37 -20.06
N TYR A 612 -36.19 -2.86 -20.66
CA TYR A 612 -36.04 -4.24 -21.14
C TYR A 612 -34.94 -5.01 -20.40
N PHE A 613 -34.24 -4.35 -19.49
CA PHE A 613 -33.15 -4.99 -18.76
C PHE A 613 -33.71 -5.98 -17.73
N VAL A 614 -33.21 -7.21 -17.77
CA VAL A 614 -33.51 -8.27 -16.81
C VAL A 614 -32.20 -8.70 -16.17
N SER A 615 -32.15 -8.64 -14.85
CA SER A 615 -31.01 -9.12 -14.08
C SER A 615 -31.00 -10.64 -13.96
N ASN A 616 -29.80 -11.22 -14.09
CA ASN A 616 -29.54 -12.64 -13.79
C ASN A 616 -28.75 -12.81 -12.47
N SER A 617 -28.52 -11.73 -11.71
CA SER A 617 -27.79 -11.74 -10.45
C SER A 617 -28.75 -11.50 -9.28
N GLU A 618 -28.62 -12.31 -8.23
CA GLU A 618 -29.37 -12.14 -6.97
C GLU A 618 -29.02 -10.82 -6.26
N LYS A 619 -27.85 -10.24 -6.57
CA LYS A 619 -27.37 -8.98 -6.03
C LYS A 619 -27.97 -7.75 -6.72
N CYS A 620 -28.65 -7.93 -7.85
CA CYS A 620 -29.20 -6.86 -8.65
C CYS A 620 -30.73 -6.93 -8.73
N LYS A 621 -31.41 -5.84 -8.40
CA LYS A 621 -32.84 -5.66 -8.63
C LYS A 621 -33.09 -4.34 -9.35
N VAL A 622 -34.01 -4.35 -10.29
CA VAL A 622 -34.49 -3.15 -10.98
C VAL A 622 -35.87 -2.82 -10.42
N ILE A 623 -36.00 -1.64 -9.85
CA ILE A 623 -37.20 -1.24 -9.08
C ILE A 623 -37.91 -0.12 -9.82
N GLU A 624 -39.20 -0.29 -10.05
CA GLU A 624 -40.04 0.76 -10.61
C GLU A 624 -39.93 2.03 -9.79
N PHE A 625 -39.81 3.20 -10.46
CA PHE A 625 -39.58 4.47 -9.76
C PHE A 625 -40.64 4.78 -8.70
N SER A 626 -41.91 4.50 -8.97
CA SER A 626 -43.02 4.69 -8.02
C SER A 626 -42.83 3.88 -6.73
N GLU A 627 -42.43 2.61 -6.85
CA GLU A 627 -42.11 1.73 -5.73
C GLU A 627 -40.85 2.20 -4.99
N PHE A 628 -39.81 2.58 -5.76
CA PHE A 628 -38.55 3.05 -5.18
C PHE A 628 -38.76 4.25 -4.26
N VAL A 629 -39.58 5.23 -4.63
CA VAL A 629 -39.85 6.47 -3.87
C VAL A 629 -41.05 6.39 -2.95
N GLU A 630 -41.74 5.25 -2.86
CA GLU A 630 -42.93 5.07 -2.00
C GLU A 630 -42.59 5.34 -0.53
N LYS A 631 -41.40 4.92 -0.07
CA LYS A 631 -40.92 5.17 1.30
C LYS A 631 -40.01 6.37 1.35
N THR A 632 -39.92 7.00 2.51
CA THR A 632 -39.14 8.19 2.79
C THR A 632 -37.64 7.90 3.01
N ASN A 633 -37.14 6.73 2.53
CA ASN A 633 -35.73 6.39 2.50
C ASN A 633 -35.37 5.64 1.22
N TRP A 634 -34.09 5.76 0.79
CA TRP A 634 -33.55 5.09 -0.38
C TRP A 634 -32.52 4.00 -0.03
N LEU A 635 -32.63 3.41 1.15
CA LEU A 635 -31.85 2.26 1.54
C LEU A 635 -32.37 1.04 0.77
N ILE A 636 -31.59 0.54 -0.17
CA ILE A 636 -32.05 -0.44 -1.16
C ILE A 636 -32.19 -1.85 -0.61
N GLU A 637 -31.53 -2.19 0.51
CA GLU A 637 -31.61 -3.52 1.14
C GLU A 637 -33.04 -3.92 1.50
N ARG A 638 -33.93 -2.96 1.64
CA ARG A 638 -35.36 -3.19 1.90
C ARG A 638 -36.08 -3.95 0.78
N PHE A 639 -35.51 -3.96 -0.43
CA PHE A 639 -36.06 -4.70 -1.56
C PHE A 639 -35.67 -6.17 -1.58
N TRP A 640 -34.75 -6.58 -0.70
CA TRP A 640 -34.37 -7.96 -0.48
C TRP A 640 -35.07 -8.49 0.77
N SER A 641 -35.71 -9.70 0.65
CA SER A 641 -36.27 -10.39 1.81
C SER A 641 -35.19 -10.73 2.84
N THR A 642 -35.57 -11.05 4.06
CA THR A 642 -34.64 -11.45 5.12
C THR A 642 -33.76 -12.63 4.68
N ASN A 643 -34.35 -13.65 4.03
CA ASN A 643 -33.60 -14.81 3.57
C ASN A 643 -32.58 -14.45 2.47
N GLU A 644 -32.95 -13.58 1.52
CA GLU A 644 -32.01 -13.08 0.49
C GLU A 644 -30.88 -12.27 1.12
N ARG A 645 -31.17 -11.44 2.13
CA ARG A 645 -30.12 -10.65 2.82
C ARG A 645 -29.15 -11.53 3.59
N ILE A 646 -29.64 -12.60 4.20
CA ILE A 646 -28.79 -13.60 4.88
C ILE A 646 -27.93 -14.34 3.85
N SER A 647 -28.52 -14.83 2.74
CA SER A 647 -27.78 -15.54 1.69
C SER A 647 -26.69 -14.68 1.05
N LEU A 648 -26.92 -13.37 0.93
CA LEU A 648 -25.96 -12.40 0.42
C LEU A 648 -24.94 -11.91 1.46
N GLY A 649 -25.04 -12.38 2.71
CA GLY A 649 -24.14 -11.98 3.80
C GLY A 649 -24.34 -10.52 4.25
N ILE A 650 -25.49 -9.91 3.94
CA ILE A 650 -25.85 -8.56 4.39
C ILE A 650 -26.27 -8.60 5.86
N ASP A 651 -27.16 -9.53 6.19
CA ASP A 651 -27.60 -9.80 7.54
C ASP A 651 -26.93 -11.07 8.06
N ALA A 652 -26.64 -11.11 9.34
CA ALA A 652 -26.22 -12.34 10.00
C ALA A 652 -27.41 -13.31 10.09
N GLU A 653 -27.13 -14.59 9.98
CA GLU A 653 -28.14 -15.62 10.27
C GLU A 653 -28.52 -15.51 11.75
N VAL A 654 -29.76 -15.14 12.00
CA VAL A 654 -30.26 -14.99 13.36
C VAL A 654 -30.97 -16.29 13.75
N LYS A 655 -30.50 -16.90 14.83
CA LYS A 655 -31.10 -18.13 15.35
C LYS A 655 -32.42 -17.82 16.02
N GLU A 656 -33.51 -18.31 15.49
CA GLU A 656 -34.78 -18.28 16.16
C GLU A 656 -34.81 -19.33 17.29
N LEU A 657 -35.19 -18.91 18.48
CA LEU A 657 -35.35 -19.78 19.65
C LEU A 657 -36.80 -19.79 20.06
N THR A 658 -37.25 -20.95 20.52
CA THR A 658 -38.49 -21.02 21.28
C THR A 658 -38.33 -20.39 22.65
N GLN A 659 -39.41 -20.04 23.31
CA GLN A 659 -39.35 -19.49 24.69
C GLN A 659 -38.65 -20.45 25.65
N ASP A 660 -38.90 -21.76 25.54
CA ASP A 660 -38.26 -22.76 26.39
C ASP A 660 -36.76 -22.86 26.14
N GLU A 661 -36.31 -22.86 24.88
CA GLU A 661 -34.87 -22.87 24.53
C GLU A 661 -34.15 -21.60 25.02
N PHE A 662 -34.82 -20.44 24.93
CA PHE A 662 -34.27 -19.19 25.44
C PHE A 662 -34.13 -19.23 26.98
N LEU A 663 -35.17 -19.72 27.70
CA LEU A 663 -35.09 -19.86 29.12
C LEU A 663 -34.05 -20.88 29.58
N GLU A 664 -33.90 -22.00 28.85
CA GLU A 664 -32.84 -23.00 29.15
C GLU A 664 -31.45 -22.37 29.04
N LYS A 665 -31.19 -21.59 27.98
CA LYS A 665 -29.93 -20.86 27.84
C LYS A 665 -29.72 -19.80 28.92
N ALA A 666 -30.74 -19.06 29.25
CA ALA A 666 -30.71 -18.08 30.34
C ALA A 666 -30.43 -18.71 31.71
N HIS A 667 -31.04 -19.87 32.00
CA HIS A 667 -30.79 -20.64 33.22
C HIS A 667 -29.36 -21.20 33.22
N LEU A 668 -28.84 -21.66 32.07
CA LEU A 668 -27.46 -22.13 31.97
C LEU A 668 -26.49 -20.99 32.30
N LEU A 669 -26.70 -19.81 31.74
CA LEU A 669 -25.87 -18.63 32.01
C LEU A 669 -25.94 -18.21 33.49
N SER A 670 -27.16 -18.20 34.10
CA SER A 670 -27.35 -17.94 35.53
C SER A 670 -26.58 -18.95 36.39
N SER A 671 -26.71 -20.25 36.10
CA SER A 671 -26.03 -21.31 36.86
C SER A 671 -24.51 -21.23 36.76
N MET A 672 -23.98 -20.83 35.60
CA MET A 672 -22.53 -20.57 35.40
C MET A 672 -22.06 -19.41 36.30
N LEU A 673 -22.84 -18.31 36.35
CA LEU A 673 -22.54 -17.15 37.19
C LEU A 673 -22.59 -17.50 38.66
N ASP A 674 -23.62 -18.23 39.13
CA ASP A 674 -23.79 -18.66 40.51
C ASP A 674 -22.67 -19.63 40.94
N GLY A 675 -22.29 -20.56 40.06
CA GLY A 675 -21.15 -21.46 40.27
C GLY A 675 -19.85 -20.72 40.44
N PHE A 676 -19.65 -19.69 39.63
CA PHE A 676 -18.45 -18.84 39.73
C PHE A 676 -18.44 -18.04 41.00
N ILE A 677 -19.55 -17.38 41.35
CA ILE A 677 -19.68 -16.60 42.58
C ILE A 677 -19.44 -17.47 43.82
N SER A 678 -20.00 -18.67 43.86
CA SER A 678 -19.81 -19.58 45.00
C SER A 678 -18.33 -19.99 45.17
N GLN A 679 -17.66 -20.37 44.07
CA GLN A 679 -16.22 -20.71 44.09
C GLN A 679 -15.31 -19.53 44.47
N PHE A 680 -15.70 -18.30 44.10
CA PHE A 680 -14.90 -17.10 44.46
C PHE A 680 -15.23 -16.57 45.85
N SER A 681 -16.43 -16.77 46.37
CA SER A 681 -16.86 -16.28 47.68
C SER A 681 -16.33 -17.13 48.82
N ASP A 682 -16.15 -18.44 48.64
CA ASP A 682 -15.65 -19.36 49.66
C ASP A 682 -14.14 -19.32 49.84
N ASN A 683 -13.42 -18.62 48.99
CA ASN A 683 -11.96 -18.54 49.01
C ASN A 683 -11.48 -17.24 49.70
N ASP A 684 -11.36 -17.33 51.03
CA ASP A 684 -10.37 -16.66 51.88
C ASP A 684 -10.03 -15.19 51.57
N LYS A 685 -10.63 -14.31 52.40
CA LYS A 685 -10.31 -12.88 52.50
C LYS A 685 -8.90 -12.58 53.08
N SER A 686 -8.05 -13.58 53.35
CA SER A 686 -6.88 -13.42 54.22
C SER A 686 -5.50 -13.76 53.68
N GLN A 687 -5.33 -14.13 52.43
CA GLN A 687 -3.97 -14.36 51.94
C GLN A 687 -3.46 -13.26 50.98
N HIS A 688 -3.17 -12.08 51.54
CA HIS A 688 -2.22 -11.15 50.92
C HIS A 688 -0.89 -11.88 50.68
N ILE A 689 -0.38 -11.80 49.46
CA ILE A 689 0.98 -12.24 49.11
C ILE A 689 1.92 -11.39 49.96
N LYS A 690 2.43 -11.95 51.08
CA LYS A 690 3.28 -11.19 51.98
C LYS A 690 4.74 -11.20 51.56
N ASN A 691 5.19 -12.26 50.90
CA ASN A 691 6.60 -12.42 50.53
C ASN A 691 6.72 -12.76 49.06
N THR A 692 7.36 -11.90 48.31
CA THR A 692 7.74 -12.10 46.90
C THR A 692 9.20 -11.70 46.71
N ARG A 693 9.86 -12.33 45.73
CA ARG A 693 11.19 -11.98 45.30
C ARG A 693 11.14 -11.56 43.82
N ILE A 694 11.76 -10.44 43.51
CA ILE A 694 11.87 -9.96 42.11
C ILE A 694 13.08 -10.61 41.49
N ILE A 695 12.88 -11.31 40.38
CA ILE A 695 13.94 -11.87 39.52
C ILE A 695 13.78 -11.35 38.12
N ASN A 696 14.83 -11.39 37.34
CA ASN A 696 14.79 -11.00 35.93
C ASN A 696 14.81 -12.23 35.02
N LEU A 697 14.21 -12.15 33.82
CA LEU A 697 14.33 -13.21 32.81
C LEU A 697 15.79 -13.52 32.41
N GLY A 698 16.73 -12.64 32.72
CA GLY A 698 18.15 -12.82 32.55
C GLY A 698 18.87 -13.52 33.69
N ASP A 699 18.15 -14.02 34.73
CA ASP A 699 18.76 -14.78 35.80
C ASP A 699 19.13 -16.20 35.31
N ASP A 700 20.42 -16.42 35.11
CA ASP A 700 20.95 -17.69 34.55
C ASP A 700 20.80 -18.89 35.55
N ASN A 701 20.43 -18.68 36.80
CA ASN A 701 20.11 -19.73 37.75
C ASN A 701 18.68 -20.25 37.57
N VAL A 702 17.79 -19.44 36.97
CA VAL A 702 16.36 -19.77 36.83
C VAL A 702 16.00 -20.02 35.37
N PHE A 703 16.55 -19.22 34.47
CA PHE A 703 16.20 -19.24 33.04
C PHE A 703 17.42 -19.48 32.14
N LYS A 704 17.22 -20.21 31.07
CA LYS A 704 18.23 -20.39 30.04
C LYS A 704 17.66 -20.05 28.66
N PHE A 705 18.24 -19.07 28.01
CA PHE A 705 17.92 -18.77 26.61
C PHE A 705 18.51 -19.83 25.68
N VAL A 706 17.67 -20.40 24.84
CA VAL A 706 18.11 -21.37 23.84
C VAL A 706 18.72 -20.60 22.67
N THR A 707 20.00 -20.89 22.37
CA THR A 707 20.69 -20.27 21.24
C THR A 707 20.17 -20.87 19.93
N LEU A 708 19.56 -20.01 19.09
CA LEU A 708 19.05 -20.43 17.79
C LEU A 708 20.16 -20.42 16.75
N LYS A 709 20.29 -21.51 15.99
CA LYS A 709 21.16 -21.55 14.82
C LYS A 709 20.47 -20.81 13.66
N THR A 710 21.22 -19.95 12.98
CA THR A 710 20.73 -19.15 11.85
C THR A 710 20.37 -20.01 10.65
N GLY A 711 19.42 -19.57 9.84
CA GLY A 711 19.19 -20.09 8.50
C GLY A 711 17.86 -20.78 8.21
N TRP A 712 16.80 -20.53 8.99
CA TRP A 712 15.45 -20.81 8.50
C TRP A 712 14.98 -19.63 7.65
N THR A 713 15.06 -19.77 6.33
CA THR A 713 14.50 -18.80 5.40
C THR A 713 13.06 -19.18 5.05
N LYS A 714 12.27 -18.21 4.60
CA LYS A 714 10.89 -18.42 4.14
C LYS A 714 10.79 -19.53 3.07
N GLU A 715 11.84 -19.72 2.29
CA GLU A 715 11.96 -20.77 1.24
C GLU A 715 11.93 -22.20 1.80
N ILE A 716 12.47 -22.43 3.02
CA ILE A 716 12.44 -23.74 3.66
C ILE A 716 11.01 -24.12 4.07
N TYR A 717 10.17 -23.14 4.44
CA TYR A 717 8.77 -23.37 4.78
C TYR A 717 7.90 -23.59 3.54
N GLN A 718 8.21 -22.95 2.43
CA GLN A 718 7.43 -23.02 1.19
C GLN A 718 7.62 -24.33 0.41
N LYS A 719 8.72 -25.05 0.63
CA LYS A 719 9.05 -26.30 -0.10
C LYS A 719 8.50 -27.56 0.56
N LYS A 720 7.81 -27.49 1.72
CA LYS A 720 7.39 -28.68 2.48
C LYS A 720 5.88 -28.72 2.63
N ASP A 721 5.36 -29.92 2.49
CA ASP A 721 3.94 -30.27 2.48
C ASP A 721 3.28 -29.85 3.82
N ILE A 722 2.54 -28.74 3.79
CA ILE A 722 1.89 -28.15 4.97
C ILE A 722 0.64 -28.95 5.38
N ASP A 723 0.10 -29.73 4.44
CA ASP A 723 -1.20 -30.41 4.59
C ASP A 723 -1.10 -31.73 5.35
N SER A 724 0.10 -32.34 5.50
CA SER A 724 0.23 -33.67 6.06
C SER A 724 0.03 -33.78 7.59
N LYS A 725 0.16 -32.70 8.34
CA LYS A 725 0.13 -32.61 9.82
C LYS A 725 1.04 -33.65 10.52
N GLU A 726 1.91 -34.27 9.79
CA GLU A 726 2.83 -35.33 10.26
C GLU A 726 4.26 -34.82 10.31
N GLY A 727 4.92 -34.92 11.45
CA GLY A 727 6.31 -34.51 11.62
C GLY A 727 6.53 -33.57 12.78
N ILE A 728 7.66 -32.87 12.77
CA ILE A 728 8.09 -31.96 13.82
C ILE A 728 7.51 -30.55 13.51
N PRO A 729 6.78 -29.95 14.44
CA PRO A 729 6.13 -28.65 14.21
C PRO A 729 7.15 -27.51 14.10
N VAL A 730 6.85 -26.54 13.24
CA VAL A 730 7.62 -25.33 13.03
C VAL A 730 6.80 -24.10 13.42
N TYR A 731 7.39 -23.22 14.21
CA TYR A 731 6.77 -21.98 14.69
C TYR A 731 7.52 -20.73 14.18
N THR A 732 6.75 -19.72 13.77
CA THR A 732 7.28 -18.39 13.43
C THR A 732 6.79 -17.36 14.47
N ALA A 733 6.61 -16.10 14.11
CA ALA A 733 6.05 -15.07 15.01
C ALA A 733 4.59 -15.33 15.43
N SER A 734 3.90 -16.30 14.83
CA SER A 734 2.52 -16.71 15.19
C SER A 734 2.54 -17.79 16.29
N GLU A 735 1.42 -17.93 17.01
CA GLU A 735 1.17 -19.06 17.93
C GLU A 735 0.88 -20.38 17.18
N SER A 736 0.38 -20.27 15.95
CA SER A 736 0.02 -21.43 15.15
C SER A 736 1.24 -22.11 14.52
N ILE A 737 1.14 -23.42 14.33
CA ILE A 737 2.12 -24.20 13.57
C ILE A 737 2.01 -23.79 12.11
N VAL A 738 3.13 -23.35 11.53
CA VAL A 738 3.18 -22.89 10.14
C VAL A 738 3.59 -24.01 9.16
N ALA A 739 4.24 -25.03 9.63
CA ALA A 739 4.66 -26.19 8.83
C ALA A 739 5.02 -27.38 9.71
N TYR A 740 5.11 -28.58 9.09
CA TYR A 740 5.68 -29.79 9.71
C TYR A 740 6.90 -30.26 8.91
N VAL A 741 7.97 -30.70 9.60
CA VAL A 741 9.21 -31.17 8.99
C VAL A 741 9.46 -32.61 9.41
N LYS A 742 9.63 -33.55 8.45
CA LYS A 742 9.88 -34.96 8.73
C LYS A 742 11.34 -35.24 9.07
N GLU A 743 12.28 -34.52 8.49
CA GLU A 743 13.71 -34.73 8.68
C GLU A 743 14.25 -33.93 9.88
N LYS A 744 15.08 -34.60 10.69
CA LYS A 744 15.80 -33.96 11.78
C LYS A 744 17.11 -33.37 11.26
N ASN A 745 17.37 -32.13 11.64
CA ASN A 745 18.61 -31.42 11.32
C ASN A 745 19.20 -30.74 12.57
N ASP A 746 20.31 -30.06 12.42
CA ASP A 746 21.07 -29.41 13.49
C ASP A 746 20.36 -28.20 14.15
N LYS A 747 19.21 -27.80 13.64
CA LYS A 747 18.38 -26.69 14.17
C LYS A 747 17.22 -27.18 15.03
N LEU A 748 17.08 -28.49 15.17
CA LEU A 748 16.06 -29.09 16.01
C LEU A 748 16.29 -28.72 17.48
N ILE A 749 15.24 -28.23 18.12
CA ILE A 749 15.21 -28.07 19.57
C ILE A 749 14.55 -29.31 20.14
N THR A 750 15.32 -30.11 20.88
CA THR A 750 14.84 -31.32 21.54
C THR A 750 14.26 -30.97 22.89
N VAL A 751 13.18 -31.65 23.27
CA VAL A 751 12.43 -31.42 24.51
C VAL A 751 12.39 -32.75 25.30
N ALA A 752 12.99 -32.77 26.46
CA ALA A 752 12.83 -33.87 27.40
C ALA A 752 11.50 -33.76 28.17
N THR A 753 10.98 -34.89 28.66
CA THR A 753 9.68 -34.94 29.37
C THR A 753 9.61 -34.04 30.61
N SER A 754 10.75 -33.77 31.25
CA SER A 754 10.88 -32.88 32.44
C SER A 754 11.13 -31.42 32.06
N ASP A 755 11.33 -31.09 30.77
CA ASP A 755 11.70 -29.75 30.36
C ASP A 755 10.50 -28.82 30.38
N LYS A 756 10.69 -27.63 30.95
CA LYS A 756 9.73 -26.52 30.97
C LYS A 756 10.22 -25.50 29.95
N ILE A 757 9.76 -25.61 28.67
CA ILE A 757 10.21 -24.76 27.58
C ILE A 757 9.04 -23.99 27.01
N PHE A 758 9.24 -22.70 26.81
CA PHE A 758 8.29 -21.82 26.11
C PHE A 758 9.00 -20.89 25.14
N SER A 759 8.24 -20.34 24.22
CA SER A 759 8.74 -19.33 23.29
C SER A 759 7.69 -18.26 23.02
N PHE A 760 8.13 -17.10 22.56
CA PHE A 760 7.28 -16.00 22.15
C PHE A 760 7.86 -15.27 20.96
N ALA A 761 7.05 -14.48 20.27
CA ALA A 761 7.51 -13.72 19.12
C ALA A 761 8.54 -12.65 19.53
N SER A 762 9.74 -12.72 18.97
CA SER A 762 10.78 -11.70 19.17
C SER A 762 10.67 -10.54 18.23
N ASN A 763 9.97 -10.72 17.08
CA ASN A 763 9.85 -9.76 15.99
C ASN A 763 8.43 -9.82 15.40
N GLY A 764 8.07 -8.83 14.60
CA GLY A 764 6.79 -8.73 13.91
C GLY A 764 5.93 -7.57 14.39
N ASP A 765 5.25 -6.91 13.42
CA ASP A 765 4.36 -5.79 13.68
C ASP A 765 3.17 -6.25 14.54
N GLY A 766 3.08 -5.74 15.76
CA GLY A 766 2.05 -6.11 16.72
C GLY A 766 2.28 -7.41 17.51
N SER A 767 3.25 -8.27 17.16
CA SER A 767 3.48 -9.58 17.79
C SER A 767 4.70 -9.66 18.71
N ALA A 768 5.69 -8.77 18.59
CA ALA A 768 6.88 -8.78 19.46
C ALA A 768 6.49 -8.74 20.93
N GLY A 769 6.99 -9.68 21.75
CA GLY A 769 6.63 -9.82 23.15
C GLY A 769 5.25 -10.46 23.41
N LYS A 770 4.65 -11.11 22.40
CA LYS A 770 3.38 -11.85 22.48
C LYS A 770 3.51 -13.23 21.83
N ASN A 771 2.38 -13.90 21.62
CA ASN A 771 2.27 -15.19 20.92
C ASN A 771 3.11 -16.28 21.61
N PHE A 772 2.79 -16.46 22.89
CA PHE A 772 3.46 -17.48 23.73
C PHE A 772 3.05 -18.89 23.31
N VAL A 773 4.03 -19.80 23.20
CA VAL A 773 3.82 -21.22 22.90
C VAL A 773 4.61 -22.05 23.90
N ILE A 774 3.94 -23.03 24.53
CA ILE A 774 4.57 -24.06 25.37
C ILE A 774 4.98 -25.22 24.46
N HIS A 775 6.20 -25.73 24.66
CA HIS A 775 6.74 -26.82 23.85
C HIS A 775 6.91 -28.09 24.70
N ASN A 776 6.09 -29.11 24.39
CA ASN A 776 6.12 -30.43 25.06
C ASN A 776 6.72 -31.53 24.19
N THR A 777 7.06 -31.19 22.94
CA THR A 777 7.68 -32.11 21.96
C THR A 777 8.80 -31.39 21.20
N ASP A 778 9.65 -32.13 20.53
CA ASP A 778 10.68 -31.56 19.63
C ASP A 778 10.06 -30.59 18.64
N PHE A 779 10.70 -29.46 18.38
CA PHE A 779 10.17 -28.42 17.53
C PHE A 779 11.24 -27.60 16.80
N TYR A 780 10.83 -26.87 15.79
CA TYR A 780 11.62 -25.87 15.10
C TYR A 780 11.03 -24.47 15.27
N VAL A 781 11.88 -23.45 15.30
CA VAL A 781 11.46 -22.07 15.32
C VAL A 781 12.23 -21.23 14.30
N SER A 782 11.60 -20.17 13.80
CA SER A 782 12.31 -19.13 13.04
C SER A 782 13.11 -18.21 13.98
N ASN A 783 13.98 -17.39 13.39
CA ASN A 783 14.71 -16.35 14.13
C ASN A 783 13.79 -15.25 14.70
N ASP A 784 12.49 -15.29 14.38
CA ASP A 784 11.49 -14.34 14.90
C ASP A 784 10.88 -14.79 16.23
N ARG A 785 11.48 -15.79 16.89
CA ARG A 785 11.09 -16.25 18.24
C ARG A 785 12.25 -16.21 19.21
N THR A 786 11.96 -15.87 20.44
CA THR A 786 12.82 -16.07 21.60
C THR A 786 12.35 -17.33 22.31
N VAL A 787 13.28 -18.26 22.60
CA VAL A 787 13.00 -19.54 23.27
C VAL A 787 13.69 -19.53 24.63
N ILE A 788 12.95 -19.87 25.69
CA ILE A 788 13.42 -19.91 27.06
C ILE A 788 13.09 -21.26 27.69
N LYS A 789 14.08 -21.83 28.35
CA LYS A 789 13.94 -23.00 29.21
C LYS A 789 14.02 -22.56 30.67
N ILE A 790 13.07 -22.99 31.48
CA ILE A 790 13.11 -22.83 32.92
C ILE A 790 13.95 -23.98 33.47
N ILE A 791 14.99 -23.67 34.26
CA ILE A 791 15.92 -24.66 34.80
C ILE A 791 15.70 -24.92 36.28
N ASP A 792 15.07 -23.98 37.00
CA ASP A 792 14.70 -24.18 38.41
C ASP A 792 13.40 -25.00 38.52
N GLU A 793 13.45 -26.08 39.32
CA GLU A 793 12.30 -26.99 39.48
C GLU A 793 11.16 -26.35 40.27
N ASN A 794 11.48 -25.39 41.14
CA ASN A 794 10.52 -24.67 41.99
C ASN A 794 9.83 -23.49 41.30
N ILE A 795 10.04 -23.34 39.97
CA ILE A 795 9.36 -22.31 39.18
C ILE A 795 8.28 -22.95 38.28
N SER A 796 7.08 -22.41 38.37
CA SER A 796 5.93 -22.83 37.57
C SER A 796 5.95 -22.18 36.20
N LEU A 797 5.85 -22.98 35.10
CA LEU A 797 5.74 -22.48 33.74
C LEU A 797 4.48 -21.63 33.54
N ASP A 798 3.34 -22.10 34.06
CA ASP A 798 2.05 -21.38 33.95
C ASP A 798 2.08 -20.05 34.68
N TYR A 799 2.78 -19.98 35.83
CA TYR A 799 2.94 -18.73 36.57
C TYR A 799 3.85 -17.76 35.81
N ILE A 800 4.92 -18.20 35.20
CA ILE A 800 5.79 -17.35 34.38
C ILE A 800 5.00 -16.77 33.19
N LEU A 801 4.21 -17.59 32.49
CA LEU A 801 3.37 -17.12 31.39
C LEU A 801 2.30 -16.13 31.88
N PHE A 802 1.74 -16.34 33.06
CA PHE A 802 0.84 -15.38 33.70
C PHE A 802 1.55 -14.03 33.97
N CYS A 803 2.77 -14.02 34.46
CA CYS A 803 3.54 -12.79 34.67
C CYS A 803 3.86 -12.08 33.37
N LEU A 804 4.18 -12.80 32.29
CA LEU A 804 4.59 -12.27 30.99
C LEU A 804 3.42 -11.81 30.11
N ARG A 805 2.17 -12.06 30.49
CA ARG A 805 0.99 -11.79 29.64
C ARG A 805 0.89 -10.37 29.09
N ASN A 806 1.38 -9.39 29.84
CA ASN A 806 1.38 -7.96 29.46
C ASN A 806 2.77 -7.45 29.06
N MET A 807 3.77 -8.31 28.92
CA MET A 807 5.17 -7.95 28.68
C MET A 807 5.32 -6.96 27.51
N LYS A 808 4.56 -7.15 26.43
CA LYS A 808 4.57 -6.23 25.28
C LYS A 808 4.20 -4.80 25.68
N SER A 809 3.11 -4.61 26.37
CA SER A 809 2.61 -3.28 26.75
C SER A 809 3.40 -2.64 27.87
N GLU A 810 3.89 -3.43 28.81
CA GLU A 810 4.66 -2.96 29.97
C GLU A 810 6.08 -2.52 29.58
N TYR A 811 6.71 -3.23 28.65
CA TYR A 811 8.09 -2.95 28.20
C TYR A 811 8.18 -2.30 26.83
N GLY A 812 7.04 -2.08 26.13
CA GLY A 812 7.00 -1.38 24.85
C GLY A 812 7.60 -2.16 23.68
N PHE A 813 7.56 -3.51 23.71
CA PHE A 813 8.10 -4.32 22.61
C PHE A 813 7.26 -4.16 21.35
N ASP A 814 7.93 -3.85 20.24
CA ASP A 814 7.35 -3.72 18.91
C ASP A 814 8.38 -4.04 17.82
N PHE A 815 8.09 -3.64 16.58
CA PHE A 815 9.01 -3.83 15.45
C PHE A 815 10.31 -3.04 15.62
N SER A 816 10.28 -1.86 16.26
CA SER A 816 11.46 -1.00 16.48
C SER A 816 12.26 -1.44 17.70
N PHE A 817 11.59 -1.98 18.73
CA PHE A 817 12.18 -2.49 19.96
C PHE A 817 11.80 -3.97 20.14
N LYS A 818 12.55 -4.84 19.49
CA LYS A 818 12.28 -6.29 19.43
C LYS A 818 12.45 -6.98 20.77
N ALA A 819 11.60 -7.96 21.04
CA ALA A 819 11.68 -8.83 22.22
C ALA A 819 12.75 -9.95 22.05
N THR A 820 13.97 -9.55 21.70
CA THR A 820 15.13 -10.46 21.56
C THR A 820 15.67 -10.87 22.92
N PRO A 821 16.47 -11.95 23.01
CA PRO A 821 17.09 -12.39 24.28
C PRO A 821 17.78 -11.25 25.04
N ASN A 822 18.50 -10.38 24.35
CA ASN A 822 19.20 -9.27 25.01
C ASN A 822 18.25 -8.22 25.59
N ASN A 823 17.12 -7.95 24.93
CA ASN A 823 16.18 -6.91 25.36
C ASN A 823 15.25 -7.41 26.46
N VAL A 824 14.92 -8.72 26.50
CA VAL A 824 14.01 -9.28 27.49
C VAL A 824 14.71 -9.73 28.80
N LYS A 825 16.03 -9.76 28.85
CA LYS A 825 16.77 -10.11 30.08
C LYS A 825 16.42 -9.27 31.29
N ASN A 826 16.04 -8.00 31.06
CA ASN A 826 15.68 -7.07 32.14
C ASN A 826 14.19 -7.07 32.49
N VAL A 827 13.39 -7.99 31.90
CA VAL A 827 11.99 -8.15 32.28
C VAL A 827 11.93 -8.71 33.67
N ALA A 828 11.38 -7.93 34.60
CA ALA A 828 11.26 -8.27 36.00
C ALA A 828 10.00 -9.12 36.23
N LEU A 829 10.16 -10.16 37.06
CA LEU A 829 9.13 -11.08 37.45
C LEU A 829 9.06 -11.12 38.98
N GLU A 830 7.88 -10.95 39.51
CA GLU A 830 7.63 -11.03 40.95
C GLU A 830 7.17 -12.45 41.31
N ILE A 831 8.02 -13.21 41.96
CA ILE A 831 7.80 -14.65 42.26
C ILE A 831 7.50 -14.85 43.76
N PRO A 832 6.42 -15.55 44.12
CA PRO A 832 6.15 -15.92 45.54
C PRO A 832 7.28 -16.77 46.12
N VAL A 833 7.64 -16.42 47.37
CA VAL A 833 8.60 -17.19 48.16
C VAL A 833 7.96 -17.59 49.50
N ASP A 834 8.50 -18.66 50.11
CA ASP A 834 8.11 -19.14 51.43
C ASP A 834 8.81 -18.33 52.54
N GLU A 835 8.67 -18.81 53.80
CA GLU A 835 9.28 -18.17 54.96
C GLU A 835 10.81 -18.24 54.98
N ASN A 836 11.41 -19.16 54.22
CA ASN A 836 12.86 -19.34 54.08
C ASN A 836 13.45 -18.58 52.91
N ASP A 837 12.63 -17.79 52.19
CA ASP A 837 12.97 -17.08 50.92
C ASP A 837 13.20 -18.03 49.74
N ASP A 838 12.73 -19.31 49.82
CA ASP A 838 12.75 -20.24 48.69
C ASP A 838 11.50 -20.08 47.83
N PHE A 839 11.59 -20.39 46.51
CA PHE A 839 10.46 -20.25 45.59
C PHE A 839 9.29 -21.16 45.93
N ASP A 840 8.11 -20.57 46.22
CA ASP A 840 6.90 -21.31 46.56
C ASP A 840 6.13 -21.77 45.32
N LEU A 841 6.47 -22.96 44.84
CA LEU A 841 5.84 -23.57 43.65
C LEU A 841 4.32 -23.81 43.84
N ALA A 842 3.90 -24.20 45.04
CA ALA A 842 2.48 -24.45 45.31
C ALA A 842 1.64 -23.19 45.17
N ARG A 843 2.17 -22.09 45.67
CA ARG A 843 1.50 -20.79 45.61
C ARG A 843 1.49 -20.22 44.17
N GLN A 844 2.57 -20.38 43.41
CA GLN A 844 2.64 -20.02 42.02
C GLN A 844 1.56 -20.76 41.21
N ASN A 845 1.43 -22.07 41.39
CA ASN A 845 0.41 -22.90 40.72
C ASN A 845 -1.00 -22.47 41.12
N LEU A 846 -1.26 -22.16 42.39
CA LEU A 846 -2.56 -21.67 42.83
C LEU A 846 -2.96 -20.36 42.12
N ILE A 847 -2.04 -19.40 42.03
CA ILE A 847 -2.30 -18.11 41.39
C ILE A 847 -2.58 -18.30 39.91
N SER A 848 -1.75 -19.05 39.17
CA SER A 848 -1.94 -19.29 37.76
C SER A 848 -3.22 -20.06 37.47
N GLN A 849 -3.58 -21.09 38.26
CA GLN A 849 -4.83 -21.83 38.13
C GLN A 849 -6.06 -20.93 38.31
N ARG A 850 -6.05 -20.05 39.30
CA ARG A 850 -7.12 -19.07 39.54
C ARG A 850 -7.25 -18.11 38.35
N PHE A 851 -6.14 -17.63 37.83
CA PHE A 851 -6.15 -16.75 36.67
C PHE A 851 -6.73 -17.43 35.43
N TYR A 852 -6.27 -18.64 35.08
CA TYR A 852 -6.77 -19.37 33.91
C TYR A 852 -8.24 -19.80 34.10
N PHE A 853 -8.64 -20.16 35.30
CA PHE A 853 -10.05 -20.40 35.60
C PHE A 853 -10.90 -19.16 35.33
N PHE A 854 -10.45 -17.98 35.76
CA PHE A 854 -11.14 -16.72 35.48
C PHE A 854 -11.22 -16.40 34.00
N GLN A 855 -10.15 -16.61 33.25
CA GLN A 855 -10.14 -16.39 31.80
C GLN A 855 -11.08 -17.34 31.08
N ASN A 856 -11.01 -18.61 31.34
CA ASN A 856 -11.92 -19.62 30.77
C ASN A 856 -13.39 -19.35 31.10
N PHE A 857 -13.67 -18.90 32.31
CA PHE A 857 -15.01 -18.48 32.72
C PHE A 857 -15.49 -17.29 31.87
N LYS A 858 -14.65 -16.25 31.77
CA LYS A 858 -14.95 -15.05 30.97
C LYS A 858 -15.26 -15.41 29.50
N GLU A 859 -14.46 -16.27 28.88
CA GLU A 859 -14.69 -16.74 27.52
C GLU A 859 -16.00 -17.51 27.38
N LYS A 860 -16.28 -18.43 28.29
CA LYS A 860 -17.53 -19.21 28.26
C LYS A 860 -18.77 -18.32 28.43
N VAL A 861 -18.72 -17.37 29.36
CA VAL A 861 -19.82 -16.42 29.60
C VAL A 861 -20.01 -15.53 28.37
N SER A 862 -18.91 -15.02 27.78
CA SER A 862 -18.98 -14.20 26.56
C SER A 862 -19.64 -14.95 25.41
N THR A 863 -19.24 -16.21 25.17
CA THR A 863 -19.80 -17.06 24.11
C THR A 863 -21.31 -17.33 24.32
N GLN A 864 -21.72 -17.65 25.54
CA GLN A 864 -23.13 -17.87 25.85
C GLN A 864 -23.96 -16.59 25.75
N PHE A 865 -23.37 -15.47 26.17
CA PHE A 865 -24.04 -14.17 26.06
C PHE A 865 -24.20 -13.75 24.60
N GLU A 866 -23.17 -13.93 23.75
CA GLU A 866 -23.24 -13.68 22.32
C GLU A 866 -24.30 -14.57 21.63
N ASP A 867 -24.40 -15.84 22.01
CA ASP A 867 -25.41 -16.77 21.46
C ASP A 867 -26.84 -16.33 21.80
N ILE A 868 -27.07 -15.83 23.03
CA ILE A 868 -28.35 -15.24 23.44
C ILE A 868 -28.61 -13.91 22.73
N GLN A 869 -27.61 -13.04 22.64
CA GLN A 869 -27.72 -11.72 22.03
C GLN A 869 -28.02 -11.79 20.52
N ASN A 870 -27.46 -12.80 19.83
CA ASN A 870 -27.65 -13.04 18.40
C ASN A 870 -28.88 -13.93 18.10
N SER A 871 -29.71 -14.26 19.07
CA SER A 871 -30.96 -14.99 18.90
C SER A 871 -32.17 -14.07 19.00
N ILE A 872 -33.29 -14.46 18.38
CA ILE A 872 -34.55 -13.77 18.50
C ILE A 872 -35.66 -14.76 18.95
N LEU A 873 -36.63 -14.24 19.68
CA LEU A 873 -37.86 -14.92 19.96
C LEU A 873 -38.90 -14.46 18.91
N PRO A 874 -39.50 -15.36 18.10
CA PRO A 874 -40.56 -15.01 17.18
C PRO A 874 -41.76 -14.39 17.92
N VAL A 875 -42.52 -13.51 17.24
CA VAL A 875 -43.68 -12.82 17.84
C VAL A 875 -44.71 -13.82 18.34
N GLU A 876 -44.83 -14.98 17.66
CA GLU A 876 -45.73 -16.06 18.03
C GLU A 876 -45.42 -16.64 19.42
N GLU A 877 -44.18 -16.63 19.85
CA GLU A 877 -43.78 -17.10 21.19
C GLU A 877 -44.33 -16.19 22.31
N PHE A 878 -44.49 -14.89 22.04
CA PHE A 878 -45.10 -13.96 23.00
C PHE A 878 -46.64 -14.02 23.02
N MET A 879 -47.23 -14.62 22.00
CA MET A 879 -48.68 -14.78 21.88
C MET A 879 -49.19 -16.12 22.43
N LYS A 880 -48.28 -17.03 22.78
CA LYS A 880 -48.65 -18.28 23.49
C LYS A 880 -49.06 -17.93 24.93
N LYS A 881 -50.32 -18.26 25.31
CA LYS A 881 -50.84 -18.08 26.67
C LYS A 881 -50.46 -19.28 27.54
#